data_aa0ce4cb56c6799c7e3617f46ac1aeda
#
_entry.id   aa0ce4cb56c6799c7e3617f46ac1aeda
#
_cell.length_a   1.000
_cell.length_b   1.000
_cell.length_c   1.000
_cell.angle_alpha   90.00
_cell.angle_beta   90.00
_cell.angle_gamma   90.00
#
_symmetry.space_group_name_H-M   'P 1'
#
loop_
_entity.id
_entity.type
_entity.pdbx_description
1 polymer ?
#
loop_
_entity_poly.entity_id
_entity_poly.type
_entity_poly.pdbx_seq_one_letter_code
_entity_poly.pdbx_strand_id
1 'polypeptide(L)'
;MKKIVFLFALVVTTSAIYAQDETLEVKGKVLYKDQVNSLKPPVPILNVPQSLSVITDEDIKLQGFRQIGDLIRYTPGVNTSQGEGHRDAVVFRGVRSTADFYQDGVRDDVQYYRSLYNVEQVEILKGGDALLFGRGGTGGLINRVSKTAQIGETFSSLDTGIDSFGGGDVAMDGNMIVNDNVAFRLNVHVDSLANHRDMFSGDRVGVNPTMKIQVDPATTIDLSYEYADHERFVDRGIPTDDATKSPIEAMKDIVFGTKDLNTTTLEANILKGSLNHNYSDTGKLNLSVTANDFRKMYQNLYVSDYTASMGAKMDGYRDVTMRESLIIALSNINEFDRGTLTVGFEMVDTENNNHRYNTYFSSTRDDNEIFMPVRNMNFNVANGNLTNRRTLETGGLTDADVTQDQVTYVDYISDLNNQSDTDIEVTSLYLQGNIDLADQWKMILGGRYDEVETTIKQYGITVDGTGKGALNGTNPSLTKKDSLFSPRLGLIFKPQENMSLYFSYSEAFQPRSGEQYKTFVDKAKTTVSSKYNPDVFENTELGFKYDMDSGLSLALAYFTGEQTKATAFDNGTGEETREIGLEIDGFEITLNGQVNDNNAIRFGLASVDATKSKGSGAAKEIPELTYSLWYTHQATDMFAISFGATYQDESYINAESGPLLPDYTRLDMAMTITPSENDVVRINIENLGDETYYPHSHSDHQVSVGESQNVRVSYSKRF
;
A
#
# COMPACT_ATOMS: atom_id res chain seq x y z
N MET A 1 24.63 -7.72 -13.92
CA MET A 1 25.79 -7.95 -13.05
C MET A 1 27.08 -7.29 -13.55
N LYS A 2 27.11 -6.02 -13.96
CA LYS A 2 28.36 -5.33 -14.36
C LYS A 2 28.41 -3.82 -14.06
N LYS A 3 27.53 -3.28 -13.18
CA LYS A 3 27.54 -1.85 -12.82
C LYS A 3 27.56 -1.51 -11.32
N ILE A 4 27.66 -2.50 -10.41
CA ILE A 4 27.53 -2.26 -8.93
C ILE A 4 28.86 -2.48 -8.18
N VAL A 5 30.02 -2.40 -8.79
CA VAL A 5 31.31 -2.66 -8.10
C VAL A 5 32.09 -1.39 -7.72
N PHE A 6 31.55 -0.16 -7.86
CA PHE A 6 32.42 1.01 -7.68
C PHE A 6 31.89 2.10 -6.73
N LEU A 7 31.29 1.76 -5.59
CA LEU A 7 31.03 2.81 -4.56
C LEU A 7 31.18 2.36 -3.09
N PHE A 8 31.98 1.35 -2.79
CA PHE A 8 32.16 0.82 -1.43
C PHE A 8 33.52 1.14 -0.80
N ALA A 9 34.03 2.31 -0.99
CA ALA A 9 35.27 2.73 -0.31
C ALA A 9 35.23 4.22 0.04
N LEU A 10 34.42 4.62 1.01
CA LEU A 10 34.72 5.83 1.79
C LEU A 10 33.88 5.84 3.09
N VAL A 11 34.65 6.12 4.19
CA VAL A 11 34.17 6.49 5.54
C VAL A 11 33.90 5.34 6.49
N VAL A 12 34.96 4.67 6.93
CA VAL A 12 35.03 4.18 8.30
C VAL A 12 36.11 4.99 8.99
N THR A 13 35.75 6.11 9.56
CA THR A 13 36.56 6.76 10.59
C THR A 13 35.97 6.42 11.94
N THR A 14 36.68 5.63 12.70
CA THR A 14 36.38 5.25 14.08
C THR A 14 36.30 6.49 14.97
N SER A 15 35.08 6.89 15.32
CA SER A 15 34.82 7.77 16.46
C SER A 15 34.19 6.91 17.54
N ALA A 16 34.86 6.68 18.62
CA ALA A 16 34.28 6.08 19.81
C ALA A 16 33.20 7.00 20.36
N ILE A 17 31.94 6.61 20.27
CA ILE A 17 30.79 7.33 20.79
C ILE A 17 30.26 6.55 21.99
N TYR A 18 29.97 7.25 23.04
CA TYR A 18 29.33 6.72 24.24
C TYR A 18 27.92 6.23 23.84
N ALA A 19 27.71 4.92 23.90
CA ALA A 19 26.39 4.31 23.73
C ALA A 19 25.52 4.71 24.96
N GLN A 20 24.31 5.20 24.68
CA GLN A 20 23.23 5.20 25.65
C GLN A 20 22.74 3.77 25.82
N ASP A 21 22.55 3.32 27.06
CA ASP A 21 21.97 2.02 27.41
C ASP A 21 20.56 1.89 26.84
N GLU A 22 20.42 1.35 25.67
CA GLU A 22 19.13 0.88 25.15
C GLU A 22 19.12 -0.65 25.20
N THR A 23 18.59 -1.19 26.28
CA THR A 23 18.12 -2.58 26.33
C THR A 23 17.00 -2.77 25.30
N LEU A 24 16.97 -3.91 24.63
CA LEU A 24 15.87 -4.32 23.71
C LEU A 24 14.60 -4.49 24.55
N GLU A 25 13.97 -3.38 24.91
CA GLU A 25 12.64 -3.39 25.50
C GLU A 25 11.62 -3.52 24.38
N VAL A 26 10.89 -4.62 24.36
CA VAL A 26 9.64 -4.72 23.59
C VAL A 26 8.63 -3.79 24.26
N LYS A 27 8.74 -2.50 23.96
CA LYS A 27 7.81 -1.50 24.50
C LYS A 27 6.50 -1.58 23.77
N GLY A 28 5.44 -1.90 24.49
CA GLY A 28 4.08 -1.69 24.00
C GLY A 28 3.83 -0.19 23.77
N LYS A 29 2.95 0.11 22.80
CA LYS A 29 2.51 1.48 22.55
C LYS A 29 1.79 2.04 23.76
N VAL A 30 2.21 3.21 24.17
CA VAL A 30 1.56 3.96 25.26
C VAL A 30 0.67 5.01 24.60
N LEU A 31 -0.65 4.72 24.51
CA LEU A 31 -1.61 5.50 23.71
C LEU A 31 -1.69 6.99 24.11
N TYR A 32 -1.38 7.32 25.34
CA TYR A 32 -1.38 8.73 25.80
C TYR A 32 -0.07 9.48 25.52
N LYS A 33 1.01 8.81 25.11
CA LYS A 33 2.32 9.40 24.80
C LYS A 33 2.66 9.29 23.33
N ASP A 34 2.43 8.11 22.74
CA ASP A 34 2.75 7.87 21.34
C ASP A 34 1.85 8.72 20.45
N GLN A 35 2.45 9.42 19.49
CA GLN A 35 1.78 10.40 18.65
C GLN A 35 1.58 9.88 17.23
N VAL A 36 0.51 10.36 16.60
CA VAL A 36 0.28 10.21 15.17
C VAL A 36 0.86 11.43 14.47
N ASN A 37 1.99 11.24 13.79
CA ASN A 37 2.77 12.33 13.21
C ASN A 37 2.13 12.94 11.95
N SER A 38 1.30 12.18 11.26
CA SER A 38 0.56 12.67 10.10
C SER A 38 -0.55 13.68 10.45
N LEU A 39 -1.01 13.70 11.70
CA LEU A 39 -2.00 14.67 12.16
C LEU A 39 -1.35 16.04 12.44
N LYS A 40 -2.10 17.10 12.23
CA LYS A 40 -1.66 18.50 12.42
C LYS A 40 -2.54 19.22 13.43
N PRO A 41 -2.07 19.49 14.66
CA PRO A 41 -0.78 19.05 15.22
C PRO A 41 -0.75 17.55 15.51
N PRO A 42 0.43 16.95 15.68
CA PRO A 42 0.56 15.61 16.23
C PRO A 42 -0.10 15.54 17.60
N VAL A 43 -0.90 14.50 17.83
CA VAL A 43 -1.62 14.29 19.10
C VAL A 43 -1.45 12.87 19.59
N PRO A 44 -1.50 12.63 20.91
CA PRO A 44 -1.49 11.27 21.44
C PRO A 44 -2.62 10.43 20.85
N ILE A 45 -2.33 9.14 20.62
CA ILE A 45 -3.31 8.18 20.04
C ILE A 45 -4.62 8.17 20.81
N LEU A 46 -4.55 8.36 22.13
CA LEU A 46 -5.73 8.41 23.01
C LEU A 46 -6.69 9.58 22.69
N ASN A 47 -6.18 10.63 22.06
CA ASN A 47 -6.94 11.84 21.67
C ASN A 47 -7.36 11.83 20.19
N VAL A 48 -7.17 10.71 19.49
CA VAL A 48 -7.64 10.53 18.10
C VAL A 48 -8.95 9.77 18.11
N PRO A 49 -10.08 10.38 17.69
CA PRO A 49 -11.37 9.68 17.67
C PRO A 49 -11.49 8.80 16.40
N GLN A 50 -10.59 7.85 16.26
CA GLN A 50 -10.51 6.97 15.11
C GLN A 50 -9.68 5.74 15.46
N SER A 51 -10.02 4.59 14.88
CA SER A 51 -9.21 3.38 14.94
C SER A 51 -7.95 3.55 14.09
N LEU A 52 -6.81 3.23 14.66
CA LEU A 52 -5.53 3.32 13.97
C LEU A 52 -4.51 2.32 14.52
N SER A 53 -3.49 2.04 13.72
CA SER A 53 -2.32 1.25 14.11
C SER A 53 -1.05 2.01 13.77
N VAL A 54 -0.07 1.96 14.67
CA VAL A 54 1.27 2.53 14.45
C VAL A 54 2.28 1.41 14.60
N ILE A 55 3.13 1.23 13.60
CA ILE A 55 4.15 0.18 13.52
C ILE A 55 5.50 0.87 13.36
N THR A 56 6.39 0.72 14.32
CA THR A 56 7.70 1.37 14.32
C THR A 56 8.75 0.62 13.51
N ASP A 57 9.89 1.28 13.21
CA ASP A 57 11.08 0.64 12.63
C ASP A 57 11.56 -0.57 13.45
N GLU A 58 11.49 -0.49 14.77
CA GLU A 58 11.81 -1.62 15.67
C GLU A 58 10.86 -2.80 15.48
N ASP A 59 9.55 -2.53 15.36
CA ASP A 59 8.53 -3.54 15.10
C ASP A 59 8.76 -4.22 13.75
N ILE A 60 9.07 -3.42 12.73
CA ILE A 60 9.39 -3.88 11.38
C ILE A 60 10.58 -4.85 11.41
N LYS A 61 11.65 -4.46 12.10
CA LYS A 61 12.86 -5.28 12.25
C LYS A 61 12.63 -6.55 13.08
N LEU A 62 11.91 -6.43 14.21
CA LEU A 62 11.64 -7.56 15.10
C LEU A 62 10.84 -8.66 14.40
N GLN A 63 9.83 -8.30 13.64
CA GLN A 63 8.96 -9.22 12.94
C GLN A 63 9.47 -9.60 11.55
N GLY A 64 10.57 -8.98 11.10
CA GLY A 64 11.19 -9.28 9.80
C GLY A 64 10.38 -8.78 8.60
N PHE A 65 9.54 -7.76 8.78
CA PHE A 65 8.71 -7.20 7.70
C PHE A 65 9.57 -6.50 6.63
N ARG A 66 9.26 -6.75 5.36
CA ARG A 66 10.02 -6.25 4.21
C ARG A 66 9.18 -5.40 3.25
N GLN A 67 7.86 -5.49 3.35
CA GLN A 67 6.91 -4.82 2.46
C GLN A 67 5.59 -4.50 3.20
N ILE A 68 4.78 -3.64 2.62
CA ILE A 68 3.50 -3.21 3.20
C ILE A 68 2.58 -4.41 3.50
N GLY A 69 2.55 -5.42 2.64
CA GLY A 69 1.73 -6.62 2.86
C GLY A 69 2.02 -7.37 4.16
N ASP A 70 3.27 -7.34 4.63
CA ASP A 70 3.66 -7.99 5.89
C ASP A 70 3.10 -7.26 7.10
N LEU A 71 3.11 -5.91 7.07
CA LEU A 71 2.52 -5.06 8.11
C LEU A 71 1.01 -5.29 8.23
N ILE A 72 0.34 -5.39 7.08
CA ILE A 72 -1.11 -5.55 6.98
C ILE A 72 -1.55 -6.86 7.61
N ARG A 73 -0.82 -7.96 7.41
CA ARG A 73 -1.14 -9.28 7.96
C ARG A 73 -1.34 -9.28 9.47
N TYR A 74 -0.67 -8.38 10.19
CA TYR A 74 -0.77 -8.20 11.64
C TYR A 74 -1.61 -6.98 12.05
N THR A 75 -2.34 -6.37 11.11
CA THR A 75 -3.18 -5.19 11.35
C THR A 75 -4.67 -5.56 11.24
N PRO A 76 -5.46 -5.52 12.33
CA PRO A 76 -6.87 -5.89 12.27
C PRO A 76 -7.68 -4.93 11.38
N GLY A 77 -8.67 -5.47 10.65
CA GLY A 77 -9.56 -4.70 9.78
C GLY A 77 -8.93 -4.19 8.49
N VAL A 78 -7.72 -4.65 8.17
CA VAL A 78 -7.05 -4.36 6.90
C VAL A 78 -6.53 -5.65 6.30
N ASN A 79 -6.82 -5.90 5.03
CA ASN A 79 -6.38 -7.09 4.31
C ASN A 79 -5.58 -6.72 3.08
N THR A 80 -4.73 -7.62 2.62
CA THR A 80 -4.03 -7.47 1.35
C THR A 80 -4.93 -7.84 0.19
N SER A 81 -4.70 -7.22 -0.97
CA SER A 81 -5.22 -7.64 -2.26
C SER A 81 -4.05 -7.92 -3.20
N GLN A 82 -4.24 -8.66 -4.28
CA GLN A 82 -3.14 -9.08 -5.15
C GLN A 82 -2.37 -7.93 -5.81
N GLY A 83 -3.04 -6.81 -6.06
CA GLY A 83 -2.38 -5.68 -6.72
C GLY A 83 -1.84 -6.01 -8.13
N GLU A 84 -2.41 -6.99 -8.80
CA GLU A 84 -1.95 -7.49 -10.11
C GLU A 84 -0.47 -7.92 -10.15
N GLY A 85 0.11 -8.27 -8.97
CA GLY A 85 1.50 -8.71 -8.85
C GLY A 85 2.55 -7.60 -9.06
N HIS A 86 2.15 -6.32 -9.14
CA HIS A 86 3.09 -5.22 -9.41
C HIS A 86 2.96 -4.00 -8.49
N ARG A 87 2.05 -4.03 -7.51
CA ARG A 87 1.77 -2.90 -6.61
C ARG A 87 1.24 -3.35 -5.25
N ASP A 88 1.42 -2.50 -4.24
CA ASP A 88 0.66 -2.61 -3.01
C ASP A 88 -0.82 -2.40 -3.31
N ALA A 89 -1.65 -3.23 -2.74
CA ALA A 89 -3.09 -3.11 -2.77
C ALA A 89 -3.66 -3.59 -1.43
N VAL A 90 -4.57 -2.81 -0.89
CA VAL A 90 -5.13 -3.03 0.45
C VAL A 90 -6.64 -2.96 0.43
N VAL A 91 -7.27 -3.64 1.38
CA VAL A 91 -8.71 -3.59 1.63
C VAL A 91 -8.90 -3.08 3.06
N PHE A 92 -9.32 -1.84 3.22
CA PHE A 92 -9.62 -1.24 4.51
C PHE A 92 -11.09 -1.47 4.84
N ARG A 93 -11.40 -2.29 5.86
CA ARG A 93 -12.78 -2.51 6.28
C ARG A 93 -13.74 -2.74 5.10
N GLY A 94 -13.31 -3.54 4.11
CA GLY A 94 -14.11 -3.81 2.92
C GLY A 94 -13.92 -2.86 1.72
N VAL A 95 -13.25 -1.74 1.87
CA VAL A 95 -12.96 -0.81 0.78
C VAL A 95 -11.58 -1.06 0.21
N ARG A 96 -11.51 -1.48 -1.05
CA ARG A 96 -10.24 -1.73 -1.74
C ARG A 96 -9.60 -0.43 -2.23
N SER A 97 -8.32 -0.27 -1.99
CA SER A 97 -7.51 0.84 -2.51
C SER A 97 -6.14 0.41 -3.01
N THR A 98 -5.67 1.08 -4.05
CA THR A 98 -4.31 0.99 -4.58
C THR A 98 -3.61 2.36 -4.61
N ALA A 99 -4.26 3.41 -4.08
CA ALA A 99 -3.82 4.80 -4.17
C ALA A 99 -3.86 5.56 -2.85
N ASP A 100 -4.34 4.94 -1.76
CA ASP A 100 -4.41 5.61 -0.45
C ASP A 100 -3.15 5.38 0.39
N PHE A 101 -2.03 5.66 -0.26
CA PHE A 101 -0.70 5.66 0.34
C PHE A 101 -0.17 7.08 0.43
N TYR A 102 0.53 7.34 1.53
CA TYR A 102 1.09 8.65 1.84
C TYR A 102 2.52 8.49 2.37
N GLN A 103 3.30 9.55 2.19
CA GLN A 103 4.62 9.69 2.81
C GLN A 103 4.70 11.05 3.49
N ASP A 104 4.85 11.07 4.82
CA ASP A 104 4.86 12.28 5.65
C ASP A 104 3.62 13.17 5.44
N GLY A 105 2.46 12.54 5.27
CA GLY A 105 1.20 13.22 5.02
C GLY A 105 1.00 13.72 3.58
N VAL A 106 1.95 13.50 2.68
CA VAL A 106 1.86 13.82 1.25
C VAL A 106 1.45 12.59 0.46
N ARG A 107 0.51 12.75 -0.45
CA ARG A 107 -0.03 11.65 -1.25
C ARG A 107 1.02 11.03 -2.16
N ASP A 108 1.11 9.69 -2.11
CA ASP A 108 1.94 8.81 -2.95
C ASP A 108 1.03 7.78 -3.64
N ASP A 109 0.34 8.19 -4.70
CA ASP A 109 -0.69 7.41 -5.37
C ASP A 109 -0.22 6.69 -6.65
N VAL A 110 1.07 6.68 -6.94
CA VAL A 110 1.63 5.81 -7.97
C VAL A 110 1.58 4.36 -7.51
N GLN A 111 1.22 3.47 -8.42
CA GLN A 111 1.01 2.06 -8.10
C GLN A 111 2.31 1.27 -8.19
N TYR A 112 2.97 1.01 -7.06
CA TYR A 112 4.20 0.22 -6.95
C TYR A 112 4.31 -0.46 -5.58
N TYR A 113 5.31 -1.31 -5.39
CA TYR A 113 5.65 -1.88 -4.07
C TYR A 113 6.60 -0.96 -3.31
N ARG A 114 6.19 -0.49 -2.15
CA ARG A 114 6.91 0.47 -1.33
C ARG A 114 7.92 -0.20 -0.42
N SER A 115 9.13 0.33 -0.39
CA SER A 115 10.18 -0.11 0.54
C SER A 115 9.98 0.52 1.93
N LEU A 116 10.56 -0.13 2.95
CA LEU A 116 10.45 0.28 4.36
C LEU A 116 11.79 0.72 4.97
N TYR A 117 12.89 0.79 4.21
CA TYR A 117 14.24 1.03 4.71
C TYR A 117 14.45 2.41 5.35
N ASN A 118 13.75 3.43 4.84
CA ASN A 118 13.86 4.82 5.27
C ASN A 118 12.66 5.28 6.12
N VAL A 119 11.94 4.33 6.73
CA VAL A 119 10.71 4.59 7.49
C VAL A 119 11.00 4.54 8.98
N GLU A 120 10.59 5.58 9.71
CA GLU A 120 10.61 5.64 11.18
C GLU A 120 9.42 4.91 11.79
N GLN A 121 8.23 5.09 11.18
CA GLN A 121 7.00 4.38 11.52
C GLN A 121 6.03 4.36 10.35
N VAL A 122 5.13 3.39 10.37
CA VAL A 122 3.98 3.31 9.48
C VAL A 122 2.72 3.54 10.29
N GLU A 123 1.89 4.48 9.85
CA GLU A 123 0.60 4.81 10.44
C GLU A 123 -0.49 4.30 9.52
N ILE A 124 -1.38 3.47 10.05
CA ILE A 124 -2.52 2.91 9.33
C ILE A 124 -3.78 3.47 9.97
N LEU A 125 -4.42 4.42 9.31
CA LEU A 125 -5.67 5.04 9.74
C LEU A 125 -6.83 4.34 9.03
N LYS A 126 -7.87 3.97 9.80
CA LYS A 126 -9.02 3.24 9.28
C LYS A 126 -10.26 4.11 9.31
N GLY A 127 -11.13 3.95 8.31
CA GLY A 127 -12.25 4.85 8.07
C GLY A 127 -11.83 6.08 7.25
N GLY A 128 -12.80 6.86 6.78
CA GLY A 128 -12.54 8.04 5.94
C GLY A 128 -11.82 9.16 6.69
N ASP A 129 -10.75 9.70 6.16
CA ASP A 129 -10.05 10.86 6.70
C ASP A 129 -9.58 11.83 5.59
N ALA A 130 -10.53 12.36 4.85
CA ALA A 130 -10.23 13.32 3.79
C ALA A 130 -9.84 14.70 4.33
N LEU A 131 -10.16 15.03 5.58
CA LEU A 131 -9.92 16.37 6.12
C LEU A 131 -8.45 16.79 6.02
N LEU A 132 -7.54 15.93 6.44
CA LEU A 132 -6.10 16.22 6.45
C LEU A 132 -5.38 15.71 5.20
N PHE A 133 -5.89 14.66 4.58
CA PHE A 133 -5.23 13.94 3.49
C PHE A 133 -5.83 14.21 2.10
N GLY A 134 -6.97 14.91 2.03
CA GLY A 134 -7.63 15.29 0.78
C GLY A 134 -8.40 14.14 0.12
N ARG A 135 -8.48 14.18 -1.20
CA ARG A 135 -9.19 13.20 -2.01
C ARG A 135 -8.69 11.77 -1.78
N GLY A 136 -9.57 10.79 -1.81
CA GLY A 136 -9.26 9.39 -1.47
C GLY A 136 -9.37 9.11 0.03
N GLY A 137 -8.67 8.09 0.54
CA GLY A 137 -8.77 7.67 1.95
C GLY A 137 -10.17 7.19 2.32
N THR A 138 -10.91 6.63 1.35
CA THR A 138 -12.33 6.32 1.51
C THR A 138 -12.58 5.22 2.55
N GLY A 139 -11.73 4.20 2.59
CA GLY A 139 -11.79 3.13 3.61
C GLY A 139 -10.74 3.27 4.69
N GLY A 140 -9.71 4.06 4.41
CA GLY A 140 -8.53 4.24 5.25
C GLY A 140 -7.31 4.64 4.43
N LEU A 141 -6.18 4.78 5.10
CA LEU A 141 -4.91 5.12 4.45
C LEU A 141 -3.70 4.54 5.19
N ILE A 142 -2.60 4.44 4.48
CA ILE A 142 -1.28 4.09 5.03
C ILE A 142 -0.33 5.27 4.81
N ASN A 143 0.17 5.82 5.91
CA ASN A 143 1.17 6.88 5.90
C ASN A 143 2.52 6.35 6.38
N ARG A 144 3.55 6.49 5.56
CA ARG A 144 4.94 6.21 5.93
C ARG A 144 5.58 7.49 6.47
N VAL A 145 6.06 7.44 7.69
CA VAL A 145 6.81 8.55 8.30
C VAL A 145 8.30 8.32 8.04
N SER A 146 8.92 9.24 7.32
CA SER A 146 10.31 9.10 6.88
C SER A 146 11.31 9.39 8.00
N LYS A 147 12.43 8.68 8.00
CA LYS A 147 13.60 8.99 8.84
C LYS A 147 14.18 10.35 8.43
N THR A 148 14.35 11.24 9.38
CA THR A 148 14.92 12.58 9.17
C THR A 148 16.24 12.77 9.92
N ALA A 149 17.08 13.72 9.48
CA ALA A 149 18.30 14.07 10.17
C ALA A 149 18.03 14.62 11.58
N GLN A 150 18.89 14.29 12.53
CA GLN A 150 18.74 14.61 13.97
C GLN A 150 19.90 15.49 14.42
N ILE A 151 19.59 16.72 14.85
CA ILE A 151 20.58 17.66 15.36
C ILE A 151 21.02 17.21 16.76
N GLY A 152 22.31 17.25 17.01
CA GLY A 152 22.89 16.88 18.31
C GLY A 152 23.20 15.39 18.44
N GLU A 153 22.90 14.57 17.45
CA GLU A 153 23.14 13.13 17.46
C GLU A 153 24.09 12.69 16.35
N THR A 154 24.93 11.71 16.62
CA THR A 154 25.74 11.03 15.63
C THR A 154 25.63 9.54 15.88
N PHE A 155 25.17 8.80 14.90
CA PHE A 155 25.05 7.35 14.94
C PHE A 155 25.18 6.77 13.54
N SER A 156 25.45 5.47 13.47
CA SER A 156 25.32 4.71 12.24
C SER A 156 24.90 3.28 12.53
N SER A 157 24.15 2.68 11.62
CA SER A 157 23.77 1.27 11.69
C SER A 157 23.94 0.59 10.36
N LEU A 158 24.16 -0.71 10.42
CA LEU A 158 24.18 -1.64 9.29
C LEU A 158 23.22 -2.76 9.61
N ASP A 159 22.24 -2.97 8.73
CA ASP A 159 21.30 -4.09 8.75
C ASP A 159 21.57 -4.95 7.52
N THR A 160 21.65 -6.28 7.70
CA THR A 160 21.80 -7.24 6.59
C THR A 160 21.00 -8.49 6.86
N GLY A 161 20.48 -9.12 5.83
CA GLY A 161 19.69 -10.33 5.94
C GLY A 161 19.80 -11.23 4.73
N ILE A 162 19.58 -12.53 4.95
CA ILE A 162 19.45 -13.55 3.90
C ILE A 162 18.28 -14.46 4.26
N ASP A 163 17.62 -15.01 3.27
CA ASP A 163 16.52 -15.94 3.47
C ASP A 163 16.75 -17.29 2.74
N SER A 164 15.92 -18.28 3.08
CA SER A 164 16.04 -19.63 2.54
C SER A 164 15.68 -19.75 1.07
N PHE A 165 15.04 -18.76 0.48
CA PHE A 165 14.73 -18.72 -0.96
C PHE A 165 15.89 -18.15 -1.79
N GLY A 166 16.93 -17.60 -1.13
CA GLY A 166 18.09 -16.99 -1.77
C GLY A 166 17.99 -15.47 -1.93
N GLY A 167 16.99 -14.87 -1.35
CA GLY A 167 16.89 -13.40 -1.22
C GLY A 167 17.85 -12.86 -0.17
N GLY A 168 18.20 -11.58 -0.29
CA GLY A 168 19.06 -10.93 0.70
C GLY A 168 19.07 -9.43 0.55
N ASP A 169 19.42 -8.72 1.65
CA ASP A 169 19.44 -7.27 1.69
C ASP A 169 20.59 -6.72 2.53
N VAL A 170 20.91 -5.47 2.24
CA VAL A 170 21.79 -4.64 3.04
C VAL A 170 21.18 -3.25 3.14
N ALA A 171 21.05 -2.74 4.36
CA ALA A 171 20.63 -1.37 4.62
C ALA A 171 21.64 -0.66 5.53
N MET A 172 21.85 0.63 5.29
CA MET A 172 22.69 1.51 6.11
C MET A 172 21.88 2.74 6.49
N ASP A 173 22.00 3.17 7.74
CA ASP A 173 21.42 4.39 8.27
C ASP A 173 22.50 5.12 9.08
N GLY A 174 22.82 6.33 8.70
CA GLY A 174 23.85 7.11 9.37
C GLY A 174 23.46 8.57 9.50
N ASN A 175 23.54 9.09 10.72
CA ASN A 175 23.32 10.49 11.06
C ASN A 175 24.60 11.13 11.56
N MET A 176 24.92 12.31 11.07
CA MET A 176 26.12 13.06 11.44
C MET A 176 25.81 14.53 11.73
N ILE A 177 26.44 15.04 12.75
CA ILE A 177 26.43 16.48 13.06
C ILE A 177 27.38 17.17 12.08
N VAL A 178 26.87 18.14 11.31
CA VAL A 178 27.69 19.03 10.47
C VAL A 178 28.19 20.21 11.32
N ASN A 179 27.32 20.77 12.15
CA ASN A 179 27.60 21.76 13.19
C ASN A 179 26.42 21.81 14.18
N ASP A 180 26.46 22.69 15.18
CA ASP A 180 25.42 22.78 16.23
C ASP A 180 24.01 23.01 15.70
N ASN A 181 23.87 23.51 14.50
CA ASN A 181 22.58 23.85 13.88
C ASN A 181 22.24 23.02 12.64
N VAL A 182 23.12 22.14 12.21
CA VAL A 182 22.93 21.36 10.97
C VAL A 182 23.31 19.91 11.18
N ALA A 183 22.40 19.02 10.85
CA ALA A 183 22.64 17.58 10.79
C ALA A 183 22.33 17.04 9.38
N PHE A 184 23.00 15.96 9.03
CA PHE A 184 22.81 15.21 7.80
C PHE A 184 22.59 13.73 8.14
N ARG A 185 21.60 13.09 7.51
CA ARG A 185 21.36 11.65 7.62
C ARG A 185 21.28 11.03 6.24
N LEU A 186 21.82 9.84 6.10
CA LEU A 186 21.79 9.08 4.85
C LEU A 186 21.25 7.67 5.14
N ASN A 187 20.19 7.29 4.45
CA ASN A 187 19.69 5.93 4.38
C ASN A 187 19.97 5.35 3.00
N VAL A 188 20.53 4.14 2.94
CA VAL A 188 20.81 3.41 1.71
C VAL A 188 20.32 1.98 1.86
N HIS A 189 19.74 1.42 0.82
CA HIS A 189 19.24 0.06 0.82
C HIS A 189 19.47 -0.60 -0.54
N VAL A 190 19.86 -1.85 -0.51
CA VAL A 190 19.93 -2.74 -1.68
C VAL A 190 19.38 -4.08 -1.27
N ASP A 191 18.44 -4.64 -2.01
CA ASP A 191 18.00 -6.00 -1.80
C ASP A 191 17.79 -6.77 -3.11
N SER A 192 17.88 -8.09 -2.99
CA SER A 192 17.53 -9.05 -4.02
C SER A 192 16.38 -9.89 -3.51
N LEU A 193 15.27 -9.89 -4.24
CA LEU A 193 14.03 -10.57 -3.87
C LEU A 193 14.02 -11.99 -4.40
N ALA A 194 13.60 -12.93 -3.57
CA ALA A 194 13.26 -14.29 -3.94
C ALA A 194 12.05 -14.76 -3.11
N ASN A 195 11.34 -15.76 -3.62
CA ASN A 195 10.30 -16.49 -2.87
C ASN A 195 10.23 -17.94 -3.37
N HIS A 196 9.25 -18.72 -2.89
CA HIS A 196 9.07 -20.12 -3.24
C HIS A 196 8.61 -20.35 -4.71
N ARG A 197 8.15 -19.30 -5.40
CA ARG A 197 7.63 -19.43 -6.77
C ARG A 197 8.77 -19.47 -7.77
N ASP A 198 8.73 -20.41 -8.69
CA ASP A 198 9.70 -20.49 -9.79
C ASP A 198 9.76 -19.19 -10.58
N MET A 199 10.96 -18.81 -11.02
CA MET A 199 11.24 -17.58 -11.78
C MET A 199 11.05 -16.28 -11.00
N PHE A 200 10.48 -16.26 -9.80
CA PHE A 200 10.34 -15.06 -9.02
C PHE A 200 11.71 -14.51 -8.62
N SER A 201 11.96 -13.28 -8.99
CA SER A 201 13.17 -12.53 -8.64
C SER A 201 12.91 -11.05 -8.75
N GLY A 202 13.74 -10.24 -8.13
CA GLY A 202 13.71 -8.79 -8.25
C GLY A 202 14.90 -8.16 -7.54
N ASP A 203 15.17 -6.93 -7.87
CA ASP A 203 16.20 -6.13 -7.23
C ASP A 203 15.60 -4.76 -6.86
N ARG A 204 15.97 -4.22 -5.69
CA ARG A 204 15.57 -2.88 -5.25
C ARG A 204 16.80 -2.12 -4.77
N VAL A 205 16.85 -0.86 -5.15
CA VAL A 205 17.85 0.11 -4.65
C VAL A 205 17.10 1.33 -4.13
N GLY A 206 17.48 1.79 -2.96
CA GLY A 206 16.96 3.03 -2.36
C GLY A 206 18.08 3.87 -1.78
N VAL A 207 18.03 5.18 -2.00
CA VAL A 207 18.98 6.15 -1.42
C VAL A 207 18.20 7.37 -0.97
N ASN A 208 18.30 7.70 0.32
CA ASN A 208 17.56 8.80 0.90
C ASN A 208 18.46 9.67 1.80
N PRO A 209 19.19 10.67 1.26
CA PRO A 209 19.82 11.73 2.04
C PRO A 209 18.79 12.71 2.60
N THR A 210 18.95 13.07 3.84
CA THR A 210 18.15 14.11 4.51
C THR A 210 19.05 15.10 5.24
N MET A 211 18.59 16.34 5.37
CA MET A 211 19.31 17.40 6.09
C MET A 211 18.33 18.21 6.93
N LYS A 212 18.67 18.45 8.18
CA LYS A 212 17.94 19.34 9.08
C LYS A 212 18.78 20.55 9.42
N ILE A 213 18.18 21.74 9.31
CA ILE A 213 18.81 23.01 9.56
C ILE A 213 17.98 23.78 10.61
N GLN A 214 18.56 24.05 11.77
CA GLN A 214 18.00 24.96 12.76
C GLN A 214 18.47 26.37 12.41
N VAL A 215 17.63 27.16 11.75
CA VAL A 215 17.96 28.52 11.30
C VAL A 215 18.10 29.46 12.49
N ASP A 216 17.18 29.35 13.43
CA ASP A 216 17.11 30.01 14.73
C ASP A 216 16.26 29.16 15.70
N PRO A 217 16.13 29.50 16.99
CA PRO A 217 15.37 28.69 17.95
C PRO A 217 13.90 28.46 17.58
N ALA A 218 13.34 29.30 16.71
CA ALA A 218 11.95 29.22 16.29
C ALA A 218 11.77 28.58 14.90
N THR A 219 12.84 28.42 14.11
CA THR A 219 12.75 28.04 12.68
C THR A 219 13.61 26.85 12.35
N THR A 220 12.99 25.80 11.84
CA THR A 220 13.65 24.57 11.36
C THR A 220 13.30 24.31 9.91
N ILE A 221 14.29 23.93 9.11
CA ILE A 221 14.11 23.46 7.72
C ILE A 221 14.56 22.02 7.65
N ASP A 222 13.74 21.16 7.06
CA ASP A 222 14.06 19.78 6.70
C ASP A 222 14.09 19.65 5.18
N LEU A 223 15.15 19.05 4.66
CA LEU A 223 15.31 18.73 3.24
C LEU A 223 15.51 17.23 3.09
N SER A 224 14.89 16.63 2.09
CA SER A 224 14.97 15.20 1.78
C SER A 224 14.98 15.00 0.28
N TYR A 225 15.78 14.04 -0.18
CA TYR A 225 15.71 13.51 -1.51
C TYR A 225 15.65 11.99 -1.42
N GLU A 226 14.77 11.34 -2.18
CA GLU A 226 14.70 9.89 -2.27
C GLU A 226 14.82 9.46 -3.73
N TYR A 227 15.76 8.56 -4.00
CA TYR A 227 15.87 7.80 -5.23
C TYR A 227 15.49 6.35 -4.97
N ALA A 228 14.60 5.80 -5.80
CA ALA A 228 14.24 4.39 -5.75
C ALA A 228 14.25 3.81 -7.17
N ASP A 229 14.88 2.64 -7.32
CA ASP A 229 14.93 1.86 -8.55
C ASP A 229 14.58 0.41 -8.21
N HIS A 230 13.50 -0.09 -8.79
CA HIS A 230 12.96 -1.43 -8.52
C HIS A 230 12.72 -2.18 -9.83
N GLU A 231 13.13 -3.44 -9.86
CA GLU A 231 12.73 -4.40 -10.87
C GLU A 231 12.21 -5.67 -10.17
N ARG A 232 11.10 -6.24 -10.66
CA ARG A 232 10.50 -7.40 -10.02
C ARG A 232 9.73 -8.24 -11.03
N PHE A 233 9.77 -9.55 -10.85
CA PHE A 233 8.89 -10.49 -11.56
C PHE A 233 7.42 -10.27 -11.17
N VAL A 234 6.51 -10.39 -12.14
CA VAL A 234 5.06 -10.27 -11.95
C VAL A 234 4.43 -11.65 -11.99
N ASP A 235 4.04 -12.19 -10.83
CA ASP A 235 3.25 -13.41 -10.70
C ASP A 235 1.77 -13.04 -10.47
N ARG A 236 0.88 -13.52 -11.34
CA ARG A 236 -0.57 -13.30 -11.23
C ARG A 236 -1.28 -14.50 -10.59
N GLY A 237 -0.54 -15.52 -10.16
CA GLY A 237 -1.06 -16.68 -9.44
C GLY A 237 -1.67 -17.75 -10.34
N ILE A 238 -2.62 -18.52 -9.79
CA ILE A 238 -3.19 -19.73 -10.37
C ILE A 238 -4.71 -19.62 -10.60
N PRO A 239 -5.29 -20.42 -11.49
CA PRO A 239 -6.74 -20.44 -11.71
C PRO A 239 -7.50 -21.18 -10.60
N THR A 240 -8.82 -20.94 -10.57
CA THR A 240 -9.79 -21.74 -9.81
C THR A 240 -10.46 -22.77 -10.70
N ASP A 241 -11.01 -23.80 -10.08
CA ASP A 241 -11.83 -24.83 -10.72
C ASP A 241 -13.31 -24.48 -10.65
N ASP A 242 -14.00 -24.48 -11.78
CA ASP A 242 -15.41 -24.11 -11.88
C ASP A 242 -16.36 -25.05 -11.12
N ALA A 243 -15.96 -26.31 -10.93
CA ALA A 243 -16.79 -27.30 -10.26
C ALA A 243 -16.65 -27.25 -8.74
N THR A 244 -15.43 -27.08 -8.25
CA THR A 244 -15.14 -27.01 -6.80
C THR A 244 -15.22 -25.59 -6.23
N LYS A 245 -15.18 -24.56 -7.11
CA LYS A 245 -15.17 -23.15 -6.74
C LYS A 245 -13.99 -22.77 -5.82
N SER A 246 -12.86 -23.45 -5.99
CA SER A 246 -11.66 -23.28 -5.18
C SER A 246 -10.41 -23.15 -6.04
N PRO A 247 -9.33 -22.56 -5.55
CA PRO A 247 -8.03 -22.57 -6.23
C PRO A 247 -7.60 -24.02 -6.57
N ILE A 248 -7.00 -24.22 -7.74
CA ILE A 248 -6.54 -25.55 -8.15
C ILE A 248 -5.20 -25.84 -7.46
N GLU A 249 -5.26 -26.49 -6.29
CA GLU A 249 -4.07 -26.77 -5.49
C GLU A 249 -2.98 -27.55 -6.25
N ALA A 250 -3.35 -28.42 -7.16
CA ALA A 250 -2.41 -29.14 -8.02
C ALA A 250 -1.55 -28.21 -8.91
N MET A 251 -1.90 -26.94 -9.02
CA MET A 251 -1.19 -25.90 -9.78
C MET A 251 -0.41 -24.92 -8.89
N LYS A 252 -0.37 -25.12 -7.57
CA LYS A 252 0.27 -24.19 -6.64
C LYS A 252 1.74 -23.90 -6.96
N ASP A 253 2.44 -24.85 -7.58
CA ASP A 253 3.84 -24.71 -7.96
C ASP A 253 4.03 -24.20 -9.40
N ILE A 254 2.92 -23.97 -10.14
CA ILE A 254 2.98 -23.51 -11.53
C ILE A 254 2.96 -22.00 -11.58
N VAL A 255 3.91 -21.42 -12.31
CA VAL A 255 3.96 -19.99 -12.62
C VAL A 255 3.47 -19.77 -14.06
N PHE A 256 2.40 -19.01 -14.21
CA PHE A 256 1.84 -18.63 -15.52
C PHE A 256 2.51 -17.34 -15.99
N GLY A 257 3.60 -17.50 -16.72
CA GLY A 257 4.40 -16.41 -17.22
C GLY A 257 5.85 -16.81 -17.46
N THR A 258 6.69 -15.85 -17.78
CA THR A 258 8.12 -16.11 -17.98
C THR A 258 8.94 -14.93 -17.50
N LYS A 259 10.20 -15.18 -17.19
CA LYS A 259 11.10 -14.17 -16.63
C LYS A 259 11.24 -12.93 -17.51
N ASP A 260 11.19 -13.11 -18.85
CA ASP A 260 11.38 -12.01 -19.79
C ASP A 260 10.07 -11.28 -20.15
N LEU A 261 8.92 -11.92 -19.92
CA LEU A 261 7.60 -11.39 -20.28
C LEU A 261 6.79 -10.87 -19.09
N ASN A 262 7.17 -11.26 -17.88
CA ASN A 262 6.50 -10.87 -16.65
C ASN A 262 7.44 -10.03 -15.78
N THR A 263 7.43 -8.71 -15.97
CA THR A 263 8.27 -7.82 -15.18
C THR A 263 7.61 -6.49 -14.91
N THR A 264 7.91 -5.90 -13.77
CA THR A 264 7.58 -4.52 -13.44
C THR A 264 8.84 -3.77 -13.03
N THR A 265 8.95 -2.53 -13.49
CA THR A 265 10.04 -1.62 -13.14
C THR A 265 9.50 -0.32 -12.59
N LEU A 266 10.23 0.30 -11.68
CA LEU A 266 9.99 1.63 -11.16
C LEU A 266 11.31 2.37 -11.05
N GLU A 267 11.32 3.61 -11.52
CA GLU A 267 12.30 4.63 -11.17
C GLU A 267 11.56 5.80 -10.54
N ALA A 268 11.95 6.21 -9.34
CA ALA A 268 11.32 7.31 -8.62
C ALA A 268 12.35 8.30 -8.10
N ASN A 269 12.06 9.60 -8.28
CA ASN A 269 12.81 10.71 -7.74
C ASN A 269 11.86 11.60 -6.95
N ILE A 270 12.09 11.74 -5.62
CA ILE A 270 11.22 12.51 -4.74
C ILE A 270 12.07 13.53 -4.00
N LEU A 271 11.83 14.82 -4.26
CA LEU A 271 12.47 15.93 -3.56
C LEU A 271 11.46 16.60 -2.62
N LYS A 272 11.82 16.76 -1.35
CA LYS A 272 10.94 17.37 -0.36
C LYS A 272 11.69 18.41 0.46
N GLY A 273 11.05 19.53 0.70
CA GLY A 273 11.48 20.55 1.63
C GLY A 273 10.35 20.93 2.58
N SER A 274 10.63 21.08 3.86
CA SER A 274 9.67 21.62 4.82
C SER A 274 10.29 22.69 5.69
N LEU A 275 9.49 23.69 6.04
CA LEU A 275 9.83 24.76 6.97
C LEU A 275 8.81 24.75 8.11
N ASN A 276 9.31 24.68 9.32
CA ASN A 276 8.54 24.79 10.56
C ASN A 276 8.97 26.06 11.28
N HIS A 277 8.04 26.98 11.53
CA HIS A 277 8.33 28.27 12.17
C HIS A 277 7.33 28.55 13.30
N ASN A 278 7.84 28.66 14.52
CA ASN A 278 7.07 29.10 15.69
C ASN A 278 7.13 30.63 15.75
N TYR A 279 6.14 31.33 15.21
CA TYR A 279 6.11 32.81 15.20
C TYR A 279 5.65 33.41 16.54
N SER A 280 5.13 32.60 17.44
CA SER A 280 4.83 32.92 18.83
C SER A 280 4.84 31.64 19.69
N ASP A 281 4.69 31.78 21.01
CA ASP A 281 4.61 30.63 21.94
C ASP A 281 3.39 29.72 21.63
N THR A 282 2.36 30.24 20.97
CA THR A 282 1.11 29.54 20.66
C THR A 282 0.83 29.42 19.17
N GLY A 283 1.69 29.99 18.33
CA GLY A 283 1.48 30.08 16.88
C GLY A 283 2.57 29.39 16.09
N LYS A 284 2.20 28.45 15.21
CA LYS A 284 3.11 27.69 14.37
C LYS A 284 2.69 27.70 12.91
N LEU A 285 3.65 27.91 12.03
CA LEU A 285 3.49 27.83 10.58
C LEU A 285 4.32 26.65 10.06
N ASN A 286 3.70 25.78 9.27
CA ASN A 286 4.37 24.70 8.56
C ASN A 286 4.13 24.87 7.06
N LEU A 287 5.21 24.89 6.27
CA LEU A 287 5.18 24.85 4.81
C LEU A 287 5.91 23.62 4.35
N SER A 288 5.32 22.86 3.43
CA SER A 288 6.01 21.78 2.74
C SER A 288 5.86 21.91 1.22
N VAL A 289 6.92 21.56 0.52
CA VAL A 289 6.96 21.49 -0.94
C VAL A 289 7.54 20.13 -1.31
N THR A 290 6.80 19.38 -2.13
CA THR A 290 7.24 18.08 -2.63
C THR A 290 7.17 18.09 -4.15
N ALA A 291 8.26 17.71 -4.80
CA ALA A 291 8.33 17.47 -6.24
C ALA A 291 8.72 16.02 -6.47
N ASN A 292 7.98 15.31 -7.33
CA ASN A 292 8.27 13.92 -7.64
C ASN A 292 8.20 13.65 -9.15
N ASP A 293 9.03 12.69 -9.60
CA ASP A 293 9.04 12.11 -10.95
C ASP A 293 9.06 10.60 -10.80
N PHE A 294 8.03 9.94 -11.34
CA PHE A 294 7.89 8.49 -11.35
C PHE A 294 7.82 7.98 -12.78
N ARG A 295 8.62 6.96 -13.06
CA ARG A 295 8.58 6.19 -14.31
C ARG A 295 8.34 4.74 -13.97
N LYS A 296 7.20 4.22 -14.39
CA LYS A 296 6.79 2.86 -14.12
C LYS A 296 6.39 2.13 -15.38
N MET A 297 6.81 0.89 -15.49
CA MET A 297 6.33 -0.05 -16.49
C MET A 297 5.96 -1.36 -15.80
N TYR A 298 4.89 -2.00 -16.23
CA TYR A 298 4.69 -3.41 -15.96
C TYR A 298 4.13 -4.11 -17.18
N GLN A 299 4.58 -5.33 -17.39
CA GLN A 299 4.12 -6.22 -18.43
C GLN A 299 3.94 -7.62 -17.84
N ASN A 300 2.94 -8.33 -18.31
CA ASN A 300 2.61 -9.61 -17.73
C ASN A 300 1.82 -10.49 -18.69
N LEU A 301 2.00 -11.79 -18.55
CA LEU A 301 1.09 -12.82 -19.00
C LEU A 301 0.37 -13.38 -17.78
N TYR A 302 -0.89 -13.72 -17.94
CA TYR A 302 -1.72 -14.27 -16.87
C TYR A 302 -2.81 -15.19 -17.43
N VAL A 303 -3.40 -16.00 -16.55
CA VAL A 303 -4.56 -16.82 -16.89
C VAL A 303 -5.80 -15.94 -16.90
N SER A 304 -6.43 -15.77 -18.06
CA SER A 304 -7.69 -15.04 -18.23
C SER A 304 -8.92 -15.92 -18.07
N ASP A 305 -8.78 -17.23 -18.36
CA ASP A 305 -9.84 -18.23 -18.25
C ASP A 305 -9.20 -19.63 -18.07
N TYR A 306 -9.93 -20.57 -17.50
CA TYR A 306 -9.51 -21.96 -17.34
C TYR A 306 -10.68 -22.91 -17.44
N THR A 307 -10.49 -23.97 -18.21
CA THR A 307 -11.39 -25.12 -18.21
C THR A 307 -10.58 -26.42 -18.22
N ALA A 308 -11.06 -27.44 -17.51
CA ALA A 308 -10.37 -28.74 -17.44
C ALA A 308 -10.20 -29.41 -18.83
N SER A 309 -11.07 -29.10 -19.79
CA SER A 309 -11.05 -29.66 -21.13
C SER A 309 -10.07 -28.92 -22.07
N MET A 310 -9.95 -27.61 -21.96
CA MET A 310 -9.14 -26.79 -22.87
C MET A 310 -7.79 -26.35 -22.25
N GLY A 311 -7.69 -26.31 -20.93
CA GLY A 311 -6.54 -25.79 -20.20
C GLY A 311 -6.65 -24.31 -19.87
N ALA A 312 -5.52 -23.64 -19.68
CA ALA A 312 -5.44 -22.24 -19.35
C ALA A 312 -5.48 -21.37 -20.62
N LYS A 313 -6.36 -20.38 -20.61
CA LYS A 313 -6.38 -19.30 -21.59
C LYS A 313 -5.46 -18.18 -21.07
N MET A 314 -4.47 -17.82 -21.86
CA MET A 314 -3.50 -16.81 -21.52
C MET A 314 -3.83 -15.50 -22.20
N ASP A 315 -3.73 -14.42 -21.45
CA ASP A 315 -3.81 -13.04 -21.93
C ASP A 315 -2.65 -12.25 -21.32
N GLY A 316 -2.42 -11.04 -21.79
CA GLY A 316 -1.37 -10.20 -21.27
C GLY A 316 -1.51 -8.75 -21.73
N TYR A 317 -0.73 -7.88 -21.09
CA TYR A 317 -0.63 -6.49 -21.51
C TYR A 317 0.63 -5.84 -20.90
N ARG A 318 1.00 -4.72 -21.49
CA ARG A 318 2.02 -3.81 -20.96
C ARG A 318 1.38 -2.45 -20.66
N ASP A 319 1.71 -1.89 -19.51
CA ASP A 319 1.27 -0.56 -19.09
C ASP A 319 2.48 0.26 -18.66
N VAL A 320 2.58 1.49 -19.20
CA VAL A 320 3.65 2.44 -18.88
C VAL A 320 3.01 3.70 -18.31
N THR A 321 3.49 4.15 -17.18
CA THR A 321 3.04 5.38 -16.51
C THR A 321 4.26 6.26 -16.24
N MET A 322 4.21 7.50 -16.67
CA MET A 322 5.12 8.56 -16.28
C MET A 322 4.32 9.63 -15.57
N ARG A 323 4.72 9.99 -14.35
CA ARG A 323 3.99 10.96 -13.54
C ARG A 323 4.95 11.92 -12.87
N GLU A 324 4.70 13.20 -13.08
CA GLU A 324 5.37 14.28 -12.38
C GLU A 324 4.34 15.02 -11.52
N SER A 325 4.71 15.42 -10.30
CA SER A 325 3.81 16.17 -9.43
C SER A 325 4.57 17.22 -8.63
N LEU A 326 3.93 18.37 -8.43
CA LEU A 326 4.33 19.40 -7.48
C LEU A 326 3.21 19.58 -6.45
N ILE A 327 3.55 19.39 -5.17
CA ILE A 327 2.61 19.50 -4.06
C ILE A 327 3.12 20.56 -3.09
N ILE A 328 2.31 21.57 -2.80
CA ILE A 328 2.61 22.63 -1.84
C ILE A 328 1.53 22.60 -0.76
N ALA A 329 1.93 22.41 0.50
CA ALA A 329 1.01 22.44 1.62
C ALA A 329 1.48 23.46 2.67
N LEU A 330 0.55 24.30 3.11
CA LEU A 330 0.75 25.29 4.15
C LEU A 330 -0.26 25.06 5.27
N SER A 331 0.19 25.01 6.51
CA SER A 331 -0.72 24.98 7.67
C SER A 331 -0.29 25.95 8.74
N ASN A 332 -1.26 26.62 9.32
CA ASN A 332 -1.12 27.49 10.47
C ASN A 332 -1.87 26.87 11.65
N ILE A 333 -1.16 26.67 12.75
CA ILE A 333 -1.69 26.08 13.98
C ILE A 333 -1.61 27.15 15.08
N ASN A 334 -2.73 27.42 15.72
CA ASN A 334 -2.81 28.33 16.86
C ASN A 334 -3.36 27.60 18.08
N GLU A 335 -2.65 27.70 19.19
CA GLU A 335 -3.09 27.18 20.47
C GLU A 335 -3.81 28.26 21.28
N PHE A 336 -4.87 27.89 21.94
CA PHE A 336 -5.68 28.73 22.82
C PHE A 336 -5.86 28.01 24.17
N ASP A 337 -6.37 28.72 25.16
CA ASP A 337 -6.61 28.14 26.49
C ASP A 337 -7.43 26.84 26.48
N ARG A 338 -8.28 26.66 25.48
CA ARG A 338 -9.19 25.52 25.37
C ARG A 338 -9.07 24.78 24.04
N GLY A 339 -7.88 24.66 23.50
CA GLY A 339 -7.68 23.84 22.32
C GLY A 339 -6.82 24.45 21.25
N THR A 340 -6.87 23.89 20.05
CA THR A 340 -6.10 24.32 18.89
C THR A 340 -6.99 24.57 17.69
N LEU A 341 -6.61 25.55 16.88
CA LEU A 341 -7.20 25.81 15.58
C LEU A 341 -6.12 25.63 14.51
N THR A 342 -6.38 24.75 13.56
CA THR A 342 -5.55 24.54 12.37
C THR A 342 -6.26 25.05 11.14
N VAL A 343 -5.61 25.91 10.38
CA VAL A 343 -6.02 26.36 9.05
C VAL A 343 -4.99 25.90 8.05
N GLY A 344 -5.39 25.24 6.98
CA GLY A 344 -4.46 24.75 5.99
C GLY A 344 -4.90 25.00 4.55
N PHE A 345 -3.91 25.10 3.69
CA PHE A 345 -4.04 25.25 2.25
C PHE A 345 -3.15 24.19 1.58
N GLU A 346 -3.64 23.60 0.49
CA GLU A 346 -2.87 22.67 -0.32
C GLU A 346 -3.11 22.96 -1.81
N MET A 347 -2.05 22.87 -2.57
CA MET A 347 -2.08 22.92 -4.02
C MET A 347 -1.34 21.70 -4.56
N VAL A 348 -1.95 21.02 -5.51
CA VAL A 348 -1.37 19.88 -6.23
C VAL A 348 -1.47 20.16 -7.71
N ASP A 349 -0.35 19.97 -8.40
CA ASP A 349 -0.25 20.00 -9.85
C ASP A 349 0.41 18.68 -10.29
N THR A 350 -0.28 17.89 -11.12
CA THR A 350 0.17 16.56 -11.53
C THR A 350 -0.03 16.37 -13.02
N GLU A 351 1.05 16.05 -13.71
CA GLU A 351 1.04 15.57 -15.09
C GLU A 351 1.21 14.04 -15.10
N ASN A 352 0.31 13.34 -15.79
CA ASN A 352 0.36 11.89 -15.89
C ASN A 352 0.21 11.44 -17.34
N ASN A 353 1.23 10.77 -17.84
CA ASN A 353 1.25 10.18 -19.18
C ASN A 353 1.12 8.65 -19.05
N ASN A 354 0.18 8.06 -19.76
CA ASN A 354 -0.08 6.62 -19.70
C ASN A 354 -0.18 6.01 -21.09
N HIS A 355 0.50 4.87 -21.28
CA HIS A 355 0.45 4.06 -22.49
C HIS A 355 0.11 2.62 -22.11
N ARG A 356 -0.90 2.03 -22.75
CA ARG A 356 -1.27 0.63 -22.59
C ARG A 356 -1.23 -0.08 -23.92
N TYR A 357 -0.55 -1.21 -23.94
CA TYR A 357 -0.46 -2.12 -25.10
C TYR A 357 -1.07 -3.44 -24.71
N ASN A 358 -1.90 -4.01 -25.61
CA ASN A 358 -2.29 -5.40 -25.49
C ASN A 358 -1.15 -6.30 -25.94
N THR A 359 -1.24 -7.57 -25.55
CA THR A 359 -0.32 -8.60 -26.03
C THR A 359 -0.75 -9.05 -27.42
N TYR A 360 0.19 -9.11 -28.34
CA TYR A 360 -0.03 -9.70 -29.65
C TYR A 360 0.63 -11.06 -29.72
N PHE A 361 -0.15 -12.07 -30.08
CA PHE A 361 0.32 -13.45 -30.23
C PHE A 361 0.43 -13.80 -31.73
N SER A 362 1.62 -14.09 -32.21
CA SER A 362 1.85 -14.34 -33.65
C SER A 362 1.15 -15.57 -34.18
N SER A 363 0.84 -16.56 -33.35
CA SER A 363 0.15 -17.80 -33.76
C SER A 363 -1.31 -17.60 -34.08
N THR A 364 -1.97 -16.71 -33.36
CA THR A 364 -3.40 -16.41 -33.55
C THR A 364 -3.62 -15.25 -34.48
N ARG A 365 -2.63 -14.39 -34.65
CA ARG A 365 -2.75 -13.07 -35.27
C ARG A 365 -3.81 -12.22 -34.58
N ASP A 366 -3.96 -12.43 -33.28
CA ASP A 366 -4.92 -11.79 -32.44
C ASP A 366 -4.20 -11.13 -31.26
N ASP A 367 -4.77 -10.08 -30.77
CA ASP A 367 -4.31 -9.33 -29.62
C ASP A 367 -4.71 -9.97 -28.29
N ASN A 368 -5.60 -10.99 -28.31
CA ASN A 368 -6.32 -11.24 -27.10
C ASN A 368 -5.86 -12.49 -26.35
N GLU A 369 -5.73 -13.64 -26.98
CA GLU A 369 -5.73 -14.84 -26.15
C GLU A 369 -5.11 -16.06 -26.83
N ILE A 370 -4.52 -16.90 -26.00
CA ILE A 370 -3.92 -18.15 -26.41
C ILE A 370 -4.25 -19.24 -25.40
N PHE A 371 -4.73 -20.40 -25.87
CA PHE A 371 -4.97 -21.56 -25.01
C PHE A 371 -3.72 -22.43 -24.86
N MET A 372 -3.44 -22.84 -23.63
CA MET A 372 -2.34 -23.73 -23.30
C MET A 372 -2.86 -24.95 -22.54
N PRO A 373 -2.65 -26.18 -23.04
CA PRO A 373 -3.07 -27.37 -22.34
C PRO A 373 -2.28 -27.54 -21.06
N VAL A 374 -2.94 -27.65 -19.93
CA VAL A 374 -2.33 -27.77 -18.58
C VAL A 374 -1.39 -28.97 -18.45
N ARG A 375 -1.57 -30.01 -19.28
CA ARG A 375 -0.78 -31.24 -19.21
C ARG A 375 0.68 -31.11 -19.67
N ASN A 376 1.04 -30.05 -20.37
CA ASN A 376 2.36 -29.86 -20.97
C ASN A 376 2.89 -28.43 -20.73
N MET A 377 2.78 -27.93 -19.52
CA MET A 377 3.28 -26.62 -19.16
C MET A 377 4.80 -26.52 -19.06
N ASN A 378 5.52 -27.13 -19.95
CA ASN A 378 6.86 -26.72 -20.27
C ASN A 378 6.74 -25.45 -21.11
N PHE A 379 6.62 -24.30 -20.45
CA PHE A 379 6.84 -23.02 -21.07
C PHE A 379 8.30 -22.96 -21.53
N ASN A 380 8.57 -23.45 -22.71
CA ASN A 380 9.89 -23.26 -23.28
C ASN A 380 9.90 -21.89 -23.96
N VAL A 381 10.25 -20.86 -23.18
CA VAL A 381 10.40 -19.51 -23.69
C VAL A 381 11.87 -19.22 -23.88
N ALA A 382 12.35 -19.53 -25.05
CA ALA A 382 13.61 -18.99 -25.52
C ALA A 382 13.31 -17.74 -26.36
N ASN A 383 13.84 -16.58 -25.94
CA ASN A 383 13.80 -15.31 -26.69
C ASN A 383 12.40 -14.75 -26.99
N GLY A 384 11.48 -14.78 -26.04
CA GLY A 384 10.12 -14.23 -26.23
C GLY A 384 9.19 -15.10 -27.06
N ASN A 385 9.56 -16.34 -27.33
CA ASN A 385 8.74 -17.30 -28.04
C ASN A 385 8.08 -18.26 -27.07
N LEU A 386 6.76 -18.37 -27.12
CA LEU A 386 5.98 -19.40 -26.42
C LEU A 386 5.81 -20.62 -27.35
N THR A 387 6.16 -21.79 -26.87
CA THR A 387 5.80 -23.04 -27.55
C THR A 387 4.41 -23.44 -27.10
N ASN A 388 3.41 -23.35 -27.98
CA ASN A 388 2.04 -23.68 -27.63
C ASN A 388 1.36 -24.57 -28.68
N ARG A 389 0.24 -25.12 -28.26
CA ARG A 389 -0.74 -25.72 -29.16
C ARG A 389 -1.74 -24.66 -29.60
N ARG A 390 -2.09 -24.67 -30.86
CA ARG A 390 -2.94 -23.72 -31.56
C ARG A 390 -4.32 -23.51 -30.90
N THR A 391 -4.83 -22.31 -30.97
CA THR A 391 -6.06 -21.84 -30.36
C THR A 391 -7.34 -22.47 -30.88
N LEU A 392 -8.30 -22.55 -29.98
CA LEU A 392 -9.67 -23.04 -30.22
C LEU A 392 -10.70 -21.94 -30.45
N GLU A 393 -10.30 -20.68 -30.56
CA GLU A 393 -11.24 -19.55 -30.61
C GLU A 393 -12.08 -19.45 -31.88
N THR A 394 -11.74 -20.10 -32.97
CA THR A 394 -12.53 -20.05 -34.21
C THR A 394 -13.43 -21.27 -34.37
N GLY A 395 -14.22 -21.59 -33.37
CA GLY A 395 -15.39 -22.50 -33.48
C GLY A 395 -15.12 -23.83 -34.13
N GLY A 396 -14.90 -24.88 -33.36
CA GLY A 396 -15.04 -26.25 -33.81
C GLY A 396 -13.77 -27.06 -34.04
N LEU A 397 -12.61 -26.61 -33.57
CA LEU A 397 -11.40 -27.44 -33.54
C LEU A 397 -11.40 -28.38 -32.35
N THR A 398 -11.17 -29.64 -32.55
CA THR A 398 -11.03 -30.68 -31.52
C THR A 398 -9.56 -30.84 -31.13
N ASP A 399 -9.27 -31.48 -29.98
CA ASP A 399 -7.91 -31.84 -29.55
C ASP A 399 -7.09 -32.58 -30.64
N ALA A 400 -7.73 -33.21 -31.62
CA ALA A 400 -7.10 -33.90 -32.73
C ALA A 400 -6.59 -32.94 -33.84
N ASP A 401 -7.11 -31.73 -33.89
CA ASP A 401 -6.71 -30.73 -34.89
C ASP A 401 -5.50 -29.88 -34.44
N VAL A 402 -5.05 -30.13 -33.23
CA VAL A 402 -3.92 -29.41 -32.63
C VAL A 402 -2.63 -30.13 -32.99
N THR A 403 -2.04 -29.78 -34.10
CA THR A 403 -0.71 -30.31 -34.48
C THR A 403 0.40 -29.49 -33.84
N GLN A 404 1.27 -30.26 -33.20
CA GLN A 404 2.66 -29.98 -32.73
C GLN A 404 3.16 -28.52 -32.72
N ASP A 405 3.69 -28.17 -31.55
CA ASP A 405 4.70 -27.13 -31.25
C ASP A 405 4.87 -25.99 -32.28
N GLN A 406 3.88 -25.11 -32.36
CA GLN A 406 4.08 -23.83 -33.03
C GLN A 406 4.72 -22.85 -32.04
N VAL A 407 5.83 -22.26 -32.45
CA VAL A 407 6.46 -21.17 -31.71
C VAL A 407 5.58 -19.93 -31.84
N THR A 408 5.04 -19.46 -30.74
CA THR A 408 4.31 -18.20 -30.67
C THR A 408 5.23 -17.11 -30.19
N TYR A 409 5.43 -16.12 -31.03
CA TYR A 409 6.09 -14.88 -30.61
C TYR A 409 5.09 -14.00 -29.86
N VAL A 410 5.52 -13.47 -28.72
CA VAL A 410 4.73 -12.54 -27.90
C VAL A 410 5.33 -11.13 -28.05
N ASP A 411 4.48 -10.20 -28.44
CA ASP A 411 4.85 -8.81 -28.65
C ASP A 411 3.95 -7.90 -27.77
N TYR A 412 4.56 -7.05 -26.95
CA TYR A 412 3.88 -6.10 -26.08
C TYR A 412 3.92 -4.65 -26.60
N ILE A 413 4.37 -4.41 -27.79
CA ILE A 413 4.62 -3.05 -28.29
C ILE A 413 3.81 -2.74 -29.56
N SER A 414 3.47 -3.76 -30.35
CA SER A 414 2.82 -3.56 -31.64
C SER A 414 1.34 -3.22 -31.58
N ASP A 415 0.66 -3.56 -30.45
CA ASP A 415 -0.77 -3.33 -30.32
C ASP A 415 -1.05 -2.28 -29.22
N LEU A 416 -1.03 -0.99 -29.61
CA LEU A 416 -1.41 0.11 -28.73
C LEU A 416 -2.92 0.10 -28.49
N ASN A 417 -3.33 -0.15 -27.25
CA ASN A 417 -4.73 -0.20 -26.83
C ASN A 417 -5.25 1.16 -26.31
N ASN A 418 -4.41 1.89 -25.56
CA ASN A 418 -4.78 3.17 -24.98
C ASN A 418 -3.55 4.05 -24.80
N GLN A 419 -3.73 5.35 -25.05
CA GLN A 419 -2.77 6.39 -24.67
C GLN A 419 -3.52 7.63 -24.19
N SER A 420 -3.08 8.19 -23.06
CA SER A 420 -3.65 9.42 -22.52
C SER A 420 -2.60 10.28 -21.85
N ASP A 421 -2.78 11.60 -21.95
CA ASP A 421 -2.13 12.60 -21.12
C ASP A 421 -3.20 13.19 -20.20
N THR A 422 -2.88 13.34 -18.92
CA THR A 422 -3.81 13.82 -17.91
C THR A 422 -3.13 14.88 -17.06
N ASP A 423 -3.77 16.05 -16.96
CA ASP A 423 -3.38 17.13 -16.06
C ASP A 423 -4.37 17.16 -14.90
N ILE A 424 -3.89 17.24 -13.67
CA ILE A 424 -4.70 17.26 -12.45
C ILE A 424 -4.25 18.42 -11.60
N GLU A 425 -5.14 19.39 -11.43
CA GLU A 425 -4.94 20.53 -10.53
C GLU A 425 -5.88 20.40 -9.34
N VAL A 426 -5.34 20.50 -8.12
CA VAL A 426 -6.14 20.50 -6.90
C VAL A 426 -5.81 21.72 -6.08
N THR A 427 -6.84 22.45 -5.66
CA THR A 427 -6.74 23.53 -4.68
C THR A 427 -7.62 23.21 -3.49
N SER A 428 -7.05 23.24 -2.30
CA SER A 428 -7.74 22.82 -1.09
C SER A 428 -7.60 23.85 0.02
N LEU A 429 -8.67 24.01 0.79
CA LEU A 429 -8.68 24.78 2.03
C LEU A 429 -9.32 23.92 3.12
N TYR A 430 -8.68 23.80 4.28
CA TYR A 430 -9.25 23.10 5.41
C TYR A 430 -9.13 23.86 6.73
N LEU A 431 -10.06 23.57 7.60
CA LEU A 431 -10.14 24.12 8.95
C LEU A 431 -10.42 22.98 9.93
N GLN A 432 -9.68 22.91 11.03
CA GLN A 432 -9.94 21.95 12.12
C GLN A 432 -9.75 22.63 13.47
N GLY A 433 -10.76 22.52 14.33
CA GLY A 433 -10.69 22.86 15.74
C GLY A 433 -10.61 21.61 16.59
N ASN A 434 -9.61 21.54 17.48
CA ASN A 434 -9.58 20.59 18.59
C ASN A 434 -9.92 21.38 19.85
N ILE A 435 -11.09 21.16 20.41
CA ILE A 435 -11.69 22.03 21.45
C ILE A 435 -11.88 21.26 22.74
N ASP A 436 -11.33 21.76 23.82
CA ASP A 436 -11.60 21.26 25.19
C ASP A 436 -12.90 21.88 25.71
N LEU A 437 -14.01 21.14 25.56
CA LEU A 437 -15.32 21.60 26.01
C LEU A 437 -15.42 21.66 27.54
N ALA A 438 -14.78 20.71 28.21
CA ALA A 438 -14.64 20.61 29.66
C ALA A 438 -13.40 19.73 29.97
N ASP A 439 -13.02 19.60 31.22
CA ASP A 439 -11.84 18.82 31.64
C ASP A 439 -11.82 17.37 31.10
N GLN A 440 -12.98 16.77 30.96
CA GLN A 440 -13.13 15.39 30.49
C GLN A 440 -13.67 15.30 29.04
N TRP A 441 -14.01 16.40 28.41
CA TRP A 441 -14.67 16.40 27.10
C TRP A 441 -13.86 17.17 26.06
N LYS A 442 -13.52 16.52 24.99
CA LYS A 442 -12.87 17.12 23.80
C LYS A 442 -13.76 16.94 22.59
N MET A 443 -13.75 17.92 21.71
CA MET A 443 -14.45 17.92 20.42
C MET A 443 -13.46 18.23 19.31
N ILE A 444 -13.53 17.46 18.23
CA ILE A 444 -12.86 17.74 16.98
C ILE A 444 -13.94 18.11 15.98
N LEU A 445 -13.83 19.27 15.40
CA LEU A 445 -14.73 19.76 14.36
C LEU A 445 -13.89 20.31 13.21
N GLY A 446 -14.15 19.82 12.00
CA GLY A 446 -13.41 20.27 10.85
C GLY A 446 -14.17 20.10 9.55
N GLY A 447 -13.66 20.76 8.52
CA GLY A 447 -14.12 20.63 7.16
C GLY A 447 -13.02 20.99 6.19
N ARG A 448 -12.99 20.30 5.07
CA ARG A 448 -12.09 20.54 3.95
C ARG A 448 -12.92 20.80 2.69
N TYR A 449 -12.53 21.77 1.93
CA TYR A 449 -13.05 22.04 0.60
C TYR A 449 -11.94 21.83 -0.42
N ASP A 450 -12.21 20.98 -1.39
CA ASP A 450 -11.33 20.69 -2.50
C ASP A 450 -11.99 21.10 -3.81
N GLU A 451 -11.26 21.83 -4.65
CA GLU A 451 -11.56 21.99 -6.06
C GLU A 451 -10.57 21.16 -6.85
N VAL A 452 -11.08 20.18 -7.58
CA VAL A 452 -10.29 19.24 -8.39
C VAL A 452 -10.64 19.45 -9.85
N GLU A 453 -9.68 19.94 -10.63
CA GLU A 453 -9.78 20.00 -12.09
C GLU A 453 -8.95 18.89 -12.70
N THR A 454 -9.57 18.06 -13.52
CA THR A 454 -8.90 16.99 -14.24
C THR A 454 -9.14 17.17 -15.73
N THR A 455 -8.06 17.32 -16.50
CA THR A 455 -8.09 17.41 -17.95
C THR A 455 -7.44 16.18 -18.56
N ILE A 456 -8.19 15.42 -19.36
CA ILE A 456 -7.69 14.20 -20.02
C ILE A 456 -7.73 14.41 -21.53
N LYS A 457 -6.60 14.19 -22.17
CA LYS A 457 -6.42 14.11 -23.61
C LYS A 457 -6.19 12.64 -23.96
N GLN A 458 -7.15 12.02 -24.60
CA GLN A 458 -7.02 10.67 -25.14
C GLN A 458 -6.58 10.71 -26.60
N TYR A 459 -5.75 9.76 -26.97
CA TYR A 459 -5.33 9.60 -28.35
C TYR A 459 -6.26 8.63 -29.08
N GLY A 460 -6.56 8.95 -30.34
CA GLY A 460 -7.28 8.05 -31.22
C GLY A 460 -6.40 6.86 -31.61
N ILE A 461 -7.01 5.69 -31.65
CA ILE A 461 -6.32 4.45 -32.02
C ILE A 461 -7.10 3.78 -33.13
N THR A 462 -6.43 3.36 -34.18
CA THR A 462 -6.95 2.48 -35.23
C THR A 462 -6.29 1.13 -35.14
N VAL A 463 -7.09 0.08 -35.27
CA VAL A 463 -6.61 -1.30 -35.37
C VAL A 463 -6.54 -1.67 -36.85
N ASP A 464 -5.40 -2.17 -37.31
CA ASP A 464 -5.21 -2.61 -38.68
C ASP A 464 -5.81 -4.00 -38.95
N GLY A 465 -5.75 -4.47 -40.19
CA GLY A 465 -6.27 -5.78 -40.57
C GLY A 465 -5.50 -6.98 -39.97
N THR A 466 -4.45 -6.73 -39.18
CA THR A 466 -3.69 -7.76 -38.43
C THR A 466 -3.95 -7.73 -36.94
N GLY A 467 -4.88 -6.88 -36.45
CA GLY A 467 -5.20 -6.74 -35.03
C GLY A 467 -4.25 -5.80 -34.26
N LYS A 468 -3.36 -5.08 -34.94
CA LYS A 468 -2.41 -4.17 -34.28
C LYS A 468 -2.92 -2.75 -34.22
N GLY A 469 -2.94 -2.19 -33.02
CA GLY A 469 -3.34 -0.81 -32.76
C GLY A 469 -2.21 0.19 -32.94
N ALA A 470 -2.51 1.29 -33.62
CA ALA A 470 -1.58 2.41 -33.81
C ALA A 470 -2.30 3.76 -33.62
N LEU A 471 -1.54 4.78 -33.27
CA LEU A 471 -2.08 6.14 -33.12
C LEU A 471 -2.73 6.64 -34.41
N ASN A 472 -3.94 7.19 -34.27
CA ASN A 472 -4.73 7.78 -35.36
C ASN A 472 -5.15 9.23 -35.03
N GLY A 473 -4.27 10.01 -34.46
CA GLY A 473 -4.53 11.39 -34.09
C GLY A 473 -4.84 11.60 -32.60
N THR A 474 -5.45 12.73 -32.28
CA THR A 474 -5.83 13.09 -30.90
C THR A 474 -7.31 13.40 -30.84
N ASN A 475 -7.97 12.93 -29.80
CA ASN A 475 -9.32 13.36 -29.45
C ASN A 475 -9.27 14.75 -28.76
N PRO A 476 -10.38 15.50 -28.72
CA PRO A 476 -10.45 16.72 -27.93
C PRO A 476 -10.15 16.43 -26.45
N SER A 477 -9.43 17.36 -25.81
CA SER A 477 -9.24 17.29 -24.35
C SER A 477 -10.57 17.45 -23.64
N LEU A 478 -10.71 16.74 -22.54
CA LEU A 478 -11.93 16.64 -21.76
C LEU A 478 -11.61 17.07 -20.34
N THR A 479 -12.24 18.15 -19.89
CA THR A 479 -12.02 18.70 -18.56
C THR A 479 -13.24 18.49 -17.68
N LYS A 480 -13.00 18.05 -16.44
CA LYS A 480 -14.00 17.94 -15.39
C LYS A 480 -13.54 18.71 -14.16
N LYS A 481 -14.45 19.47 -13.57
CA LYS A 481 -14.26 20.13 -12.27
C LYS A 481 -15.18 19.49 -11.25
N ASP A 482 -14.60 19.06 -10.13
CA ASP A 482 -15.30 18.57 -8.96
C ASP A 482 -15.06 19.51 -7.78
N SER A 483 -16.13 19.93 -7.11
CA SER A 483 -16.07 20.73 -5.88
C SER A 483 -16.59 19.86 -4.74
N LEU A 484 -15.75 19.59 -3.76
CA LEU A 484 -15.94 18.57 -2.74
C LEU A 484 -15.84 19.19 -1.36
N PHE A 485 -16.74 18.82 -0.46
CA PHE A 485 -16.66 19.21 0.94
C PHE A 485 -16.66 17.97 1.83
N SER A 486 -15.61 17.80 2.61
CA SER A 486 -15.39 16.67 3.53
C SER A 486 -15.53 17.15 4.97
N PRO A 487 -16.66 16.90 5.65
CA PRO A 487 -16.84 17.20 7.06
C PRO A 487 -16.18 16.15 7.94
N ARG A 488 -15.76 16.56 9.13
CA ARG A 488 -15.30 15.70 10.21
C ARG A 488 -15.83 16.17 11.56
N LEU A 489 -16.37 15.24 12.34
CA LEU A 489 -16.80 15.45 13.72
C LEU A 489 -16.21 14.33 14.59
N GLY A 490 -15.60 14.70 15.70
CA GLY A 490 -15.17 13.79 16.75
C GLY A 490 -15.60 14.30 18.12
N LEU A 491 -16.10 13.43 18.96
CA LEU A 491 -16.38 13.74 20.36
C LEU A 491 -15.65 12.70 21.22
N ILE A 492 -14.87 13.16 22.20
CA ILE A 492 -14.06 12.32 23.06
C ILE A 492 -14.44 12.61 24.51
N PHE A 493 -14.78 11.57 25.25
CA PHE A 493 -14.97 11.60 26.70
C PHE A 493 -13.82 10.88 27.40
N LYS A 494 -13.10 11.56 28.26
CA LYS A 494 -11.97 11.06 29.05
C LYS A 494 -12.35 10.98 30.52
N PRO A 495 -12.92 9.86 30.99
CA PRO A 495 -13.23 9.70 32.41
C PRO A 495 -11.96 9.69 33.29
N GLN A 496 -10.81 9.30 32.71
CA GLN A 496 -9.48 9.29 33.29
C GLN A 496 -8.46 9.71 32.22
N GLU A 497 -7.25 10.13 32.62
CA GLU A 497 -6.21 10.57 31.69
C GLU A 497 -5.77 9.47 30.71
N ASN A 498 -5.77 8.24 31.15
CA ASN A 498 -5.36 7.06 30.39
C ASN A 498 -6.53 6.32 29.70
N MET A 499 -7.73 6.92 29.64
CA MET A 499 -8.93 6.30 29.07
C MET A 499 -9.69 7.29 28.19
N SER A 500 -10.21 6.84 27.06
CA SER A 500 -11.11 7.60 26.20
C SER A 500 -12.22 6.76 25.61
N LEU A 501 -13.43 7.32 25.60
CA LEU A 501 -14.54 6.89 24.77
C LEU A 501 -14.74 7.93 23.69
N TYR A 502 -14.96 7.51 22.47
CA TYR A 502 -15.14 8.46 21.37
C TYR A 502 -16.28 8.07 20.43
N PHE A 503 -16.81 9.09 19.80
CA PHE A 503 -17.66 9.02 18.62
C PHE A 503 -17.01 9.82 17.51
N SER A 504 -17.05 9.32 16.26
CA SER A 504 -16.65 10.10 15.10
C SER A 504 -17.57 9.88 13.92
N TYR A 505 -17.63 10.93 13.09
CA TYR A 505 -18.25 10.94 11.76
C TYR A 505 -17.33 11.64 10.78
N SER A 506 -17.18 11.08 9.59
CA SER A 506 -16.39 11.67 8.51
C SER A 506 -16.92 11.27 7.14
N GLU A 507 -16.71 12.16 6.16
CA GLU A 507 -16.92 11.86 4.74
C GLU A 507 -15.61 12.02 3.97
N ALA A 508 -15.39 11.13 3.00
CA ALA A 508 -14.29 11.19 2.07
C ALA A 508 -14.81 11.06 0.63
N PHE A 509 -14.04 11.59 -0.31
CA PHE A 509 -14.43 11.61 -1.73
C PHE A 509 -13.32 11.09 -2.62
N GLN A 510 -13.71 10.38 -3.68
CA GLN A 510 -12.80 10.00 -4.74
C GLN A 510 -13.32 10.48 -6.10
N PRO A 511 -12.59 11.39 -6.77
CA PRO A 511 -12.92 11.82 -8.14
C PRO A 511 -12.92 10.64 -9.11
N ARG A 512 -13.77 10.70 -10.11
CA ARG A 512 -14.02 9.58 -11.04
C ARG A 512 -13.07 9.44 -12.21
N SER A 513 -11.93 10.05 -12.20
CA SER A 513 -10.86 9.74 -13.16
C SER A 513 -10.18 8.39 -12.90
N GLY A 514 -10.59 7.72 -11.82
CA GLY A 514 -9.99 6.48 -11.32
C GLY A 514 -8.66 6.74 -10.62
N GLU A 515 -8.16 5.72 -9.93
CA GLU A 515 -6.90 5.81 -9.18
C GLU A 515 -5.67 6.06 -10.08
N GLN A 516 -5.78 5.80 -11.38
CA GLN A 516 -4.70 5.98 -12.35
C GLN A 516 -4.91 7.15 -13.31
N TYR A 517 -5.97 7.90 -13.17
CA TYR A 517 -6.27 9.09 -13.98
C TYR A 517 -6.25 8.84 -15.51
N LYS A 518 -6.81 7.74 -15.99
CA LYS A 518 -6.70 7.31 -17.38
C LYS A 518 -7.86 7.75 -18.27
N THR A 519 -9.06 7.90 -17.73
CA THR A 519 -10.26 8.16 -18.55
C THR A 519 -11.46 8.60 -17.71
N PHE A 520 -12.31 9.45 -18.31
CA PHE A 520 -13.67 9.73 -17.82
C PHE A 520 -14.75 8.92 -18.55
N VAL A 521 -14.38 8.07 -19.51
CA VAL A 521 -15.30 7.52 -20.48
C VAL A 521 -15.37 6.01 -20.35
N ASP A 522 -16.60 5.48 -20.31
CA ASP A 522 -16.85 4.09 -20.61
C ASP A 522 -16.41 3.82 -22.07
N LYS A 523 -15.67 2.74 -22.31
CA LYS A 523 -15.04 2.37 -23.60
C LYS A 523 -15.94 2.43 -24.84
N ALA A 524 -17.27 2.56 -24.65
CA ALA A 524 -18.25 2.59 -25.72
C ALA A 524 -18.77 4.00 -26.11
N LYS A 525 -18.34 5.07 -25.44
CA LYS A 525 -18.93 6.40 -25.63
C LYS A 525 -17.90 7.48 -25.87
N THR A 526 -18.03 8.18 -26.97
CA THR A 526 -17.16 9.27 -27.44
C THR A 526 -17.42 10.63 -26.75
N THR A 527 -18.32 10.67 -25.76
CA THR A 527 -18.67 11.92 -25.06
C THR A 527 -18.43 11.77 -23.58
N VAL A 528 -17.65 12.70 -23.03
CA VAL A 528 -17.52 12.88 -21.58
C VAL A 528 -18.88 13.14 -21.03
N SER A 529 -19.28 12.29 -20.17
CA SER A 529 -20.33 12.61 -19.25
C SER A 529 -19.72 13.54 -18.17
N SER A 530 -19.94 14.83 -18.30
CA SER A 530 -19.73 15.81 -17.20
C SER A 530 -20.58 15.47 -15.95
N LYS A 531 -21.23 14.32 -15.94
CA LYS A 531 -22.25 13.86 -15.02
C LYS A 531 -21.76 12.78 -14.04
N TYR A 532 -20.51 12.35 -14.08
CA TYR A 532 -20.00 11.44 -13.07
C TYR A 532 -19.61 12.23 -11.81
N ASN A 533 -20.45 12.17 -10.79
CA ASN A 533 -20.09 12.67 -9.47
C ASN A 533 -19.02 11.78 -8.83
N PRO A 534 -18.16 12.33 -7.99
CA PRO A 534 -17.21 11.57 -7.20
C PRO A 534 -17.89 10.49 -6.35
N ASP A 535 -17.21 9.39 -6.14
CA ASP A 535 -17.63 8.42 -5.13
C ASP A 535 -17.51 9.06 -3.75
N VAL A 536 -18.52 8.85 -2.90
CA VAL A 536 -18.58 9.34 -1.51
C VAL A 536 -18.48 8.14 -0.58
N PHE A 537 -17.73 8.28 0.48
CA PHE A 537 -17.65 7.31 1.56
C PHE A 537 -17.98 8.01 2.88
N GLU A 538 -19.01 7.52 3.57
CA GLU A 538 -19.39 7.95 4.90
C GLU A 538 -18.92 6.93 5.92
N ASN A 539 -18.37 7.40 7.02
CA ASN A 539 -17.90 6.55 8.11
C ASN A 539 -18.38 7.09 9.46
N THR A 540 -18.97 6.22 10.26
CA THR A 540 -19.34 6.49 11.65
C THR A 540 -18.66 5.47 12.55
N GLU A 541 -18.06 5.92 13.64
CA GLU A 541 -17.33 5.04 14.54
C GLU A 541 -17.60 5.40 16.00
N LEU A 542 -17.78 4.36 16.82
CA LEU A 542 -17.79 4.42 18.29
C LEU A 542 -16.61 3.60 18.80
N GLY A 543 -15.79 4.17 19.67
CA GLY A 543 -14.63 3.44 20.18
C GLY A 543 -14.29 3.73 21.62
N PHE A 544 -13.42 2.89 22.11
CA PHE A 544 -12.88 2.94 23.46
C PHE A 544 -11.38 2.67 23.42
N LYS A 545 -10.57 3.46 24.13
CA LYS A 545 -9.13 3.26 24.29
C LYS A 545 -8.75 3.38 25.74
N TYR A 546 -7.87 2.47 26.19
CA TYR A 546 -7.45 2.42 27.58
C TYR A 546 -5.98 1.96 27.70
N ASP A 547 -5.16 2.76 28.31
CA ASP A 547 -3.81 2.40 28.76
C ASP A 547 -3.88 1.88 30.19
N MET A 548 -3.62 0.61 30.39
CA MET A 548 -3.63 -0.03 31.71
C MET A 548 -2.31 0.28 32.43
N ASP A 549 -2.39 0.39 33.75
CA ASP A 549 -1.20 0.58 34.60
C ASP A 549 -0.19 -0.59 34.48
N SER A 550 -0.62 -1.74 33.99
CA SER A 550 0.22 -2.91 33.71
C SER A 550 1.13 -2.75 32.50
N GLY A 551 0.97 -1.72 31.68
CA GLY A 551 1.71 -1.54 30.42
C GLY A 551 1.01 -2.10 29.18
N LEU A 552 -0.24 -2.58 29.31
CA LEU A 552 -1.09 -3.00 28.22
C LEU A 552 -1.98 -1.85 27.75
N SER A 553 -2.18 -1.75 26.44
CA SER A 553 -3.11 -0.82 25.80
C SER A 553 -4.20 -1.58 25.08
N LEU A 554 -5.48 -1.28 25.38
CA LEU A 554 -6.66 -1.84 24.76
C LEU A 554 -7.34 -0.79 23.88
N ALA A 555 -7.67 -1.14 22.64
CA ALA A 555 -8.56 -0.34 21.80
C ALA A 555 -9.69 -1.21 21.26
N LEU A 556 -10.91 -0.66 21.30
CA LEU A 556 -12.14 -1.27 20.76
C LEU A 556 -12.76 -0.25 19.82
N ALA A 557 -13.29 -0.71 18.69
CA ALA A 557 -14.04 0.14 17.78
C ALA A 557 -15.22 -0.65 17.19
N TYR A 558 -16.39 -0.02 17.14
CA TYR A 558 -17.51 -0.43 16.30
C TYR A 558 -17.69 0.64 15.22
N PHE A 559 -17.83 0.22 13.98
CA PHE A 559 -17.92 1.14 12.85
C PHE A 559 -19.02 0.73 11.89
N THR A 560 -19.55 1.75 11.18
CA THR A 560 -20.43 1.58 10.02
C THR A 560 -19.93 2.48 8.92
N GLY A 561 -20.03 2.03 7.68
CA GLY A 561 -19.61 2.78 6.49
C GLY A 561 -20.56 2.57 5.32
N GLU A 562 -20.68 3.58 4.50
CA GLU A 562 -21.49 3.57 3.29
C GLU A 562 -20.69 4.14 2.13
N GLN A 563 -20.52 3.36 1.06
CA GLN A 563 -19.90 3.86 -0.17
C GLN A 563 -20.99 4.07 -1.23
N THR A 564 -21.19 5.31 -1.63
CA THR A 564 -22.02 5.60 -2.80
C THR A 564 -21.21 5.44 -4.05
N LYS A 565 -21.73 4.65 -4.99
CA LYS A 565 -21.17 4.52 -6.33
C LYS A 565 -22.12 5.19 -7.30
N ALA A 566 -21.65 6.14 -8.09
CA ALA A 566 -22.46 6.66 -9.17
C ALA A 566 -22.68 5.52 -10.17
N THR A 567 -23.91 5.20 -10.44
CA THR A 567 -24.27 4.22 -11.45
C THR A 567 -24.36 4.80 -12.82
N ALA A 568 -24.46 3.89 -13.80
CA ALA A 568 -24.71 4.20 -15.18
C ALA A 568 -26.00 5.00 -15.37
N PHE A 569 -26.00 5.89 -16.35
CA PHE A 569 -27.14 6.65 -16.83
C PHE A 569 -28.43 5.86 -16.95
N ASP A 570 -29.52 6.40 -16.47
CA ASP A 570 -30.82 6.12 -17.07
C ASP A 570 -30.83 6.69 -18.50
N ASN A 571 -30.76 5.80 -19.48
CA ASN A 571 -30.77 6.17 -20.90
C ASN A 571 -32.07 6.87 -21.34
N GLY A 572 -33.12 6.88 -20.50
CA GLY A 572 -34.41 7.51 -20.80
C GLY A 572 -34.52 8.94 -20.29
N THR A 573 -33.98 9.25 -19.09
CA THR A 573 -34.11 10.56 -18.46
C THR A 573 -32.82 11.38 -18.54
N GLY A 574 -31.68 10.74 -18.77
CA GLY A 574 -30.35 11.37 -18.70
C GLY A 574 -29.98 11.82 -17.30
N GLU A 575 -30.68 11.37 -16.27
CA GLU A 575 -30.38 11.65 -14.88
C GLU A 575 -29.41 10.62 -14.31
N GLU A 576 -28.53 11.09 -13.45
CA GLU A 576 -27.60 10.27 -12.69
C GLU A 576 -28.32 9.73 -11.46
N THR A 577 -28.39 8.41 -11.34
CA THR A 577 -28.83 7.76 -10.11
C THR A 577 -27.64 7.43 -9.26
N ARG A 578 -27.56 7.97 -8.04
CA ARG A 578 -26.62 7.50 -7.01
C ARG A 578 -27.11 6.16 -6.49
N GLU A 579 -26.24 5.17 -6.54
CA GLU A 579 -26.46 3.89 -5.87
C GLU A 579 -25.44 3.74 -4.73
N ILE A 580 -25.91 3.27 -3.57
CA ILE A 580 -25.02 2.77 -2.52
C ILE A 580 -24.29 1.56 -3.12
N GLY A 581 -22.95 1.64 -3.19
CA GLY A 581 -22.13 0.58 -3.77
C GLY A 581 -21.76 -0.49 -2.76
N LEU A 582 -21.63 -0.10 -1.48
CA LEU A 582 -21.19 -0.97 -0.40
C LEU A 582 -21.71 -0.43 0.93
N GLU A 583 -22.34 -1.29 1.71
CA GLU A 583 -22.67 -1.07 3.12
C GLU A 583 -21.76 -1.94 3.97
N ILE A 584 -21.18 -1.36 5.01
CA ILE A 584 -20.16 -2.02 5.84
C ILE A 584 -20.50 -1.77 7.29
N ASP A 585 -20.43 -2.81 8.09
CA ASP A 585 -20.36 -2.69 9.55
C ASP A 585 -19.39 -3.70 10.15
N GLY A 586 -18.91 -3.41 11.34
CA GLY A 586 -17.98 -4.32 11.99
C GLY A 586 -17.44 -3.82 13.32
N PHE A 587 -16.62 -4.64 13.91
CA PHE A 587 -15.91 -4.29 15.13
C PHE A 587 -14.45 -4.73 15.09
N GLU A 588 -13.62 -4.01 15.84
CA GLU A 588 -12.20 -4.28 15.98
C GLU A 588 -11.81 -4.30 17.45
N ILE A 589 -10.86 -5.17 17.78
CA ILE A 589 -10.22 -5.26 19.09
C ILE A 589 -8.71 -5.25 18.86
N THR A 590 -8.00 -4.40 19.61
CA THR A 590 -6.54 -4.37 19.63
C THR A 590 -6.06 -4.39 21.07
N LEU A 591 -5.14 -5.29 21.41
CA LEU A 591 -4.48 -5.35 22.70
C LEU A 591 -2.96 -5.43 22.47
N ASN A 592 -2.23 -4.43 22.93
CA ASN A 592 -0.79 -4.32 22.70
C ASN A 592 -0.07 -3.94 23.99
N GLY A 593 1.13 -4.45 24.18
CA GLY A 593 2.03 -3.99 25.23
C GLY A 593 2.66 -5.08 26.06
N GLN A 594 3.26 -4.70 27.16
CA GLN A 594 3.88 -5.62 28.08
C GLN A 594 2.84 -6.22 29.06
N VAL A 595 2.84 -7.55 29.19
CA VAL A 595 2.07 -8.27 30.18
C VAL A 595 2.81 -8.27 31.54
N ASN A 596 4.13 -8.32 31.49
CA ASN A 596 5.08 -8.17 32.59
C ASN A 596 6.51 -7.92 32.02
N ASP A 597 7.51 -7.79 32.89
CA ASP A 597 8.88 -7.47 32.50
C ASP A 597 9.48 -8.36 31.40
N ASN A 598 9.00 -9.60 31.29
CA ASN A 598 9.54 -10.58 30.36
C ASN A 598 8.60 -10.94 29.20
N ASN A 599 7.38 -10.45 29.19
CA ASN A 599 6.37 -10.91 28.23
C ASN A 599 5.63 -9.72 27.61
N ALA A 600 5.59 -9.70 26.31
CA ALA A 600 4.82 -8.74 25.52
C ALA A 600 3.85 -9.45 24.58
N ILE A 601 2.73 -8.80 24.30
CA ILE A 601 1.69 -9.30 23.42
C ILE A 601 1.23 -8.21 22.46
N ARG A 602 0.95 -8.62 21.22
CA ARG A 602 0.18 -7.84 20.24
C ARG A 602 -0.92 -8.76 19.72
N PHE A 603 -2.14 -8.36 19.97
CA PHE A 603 -3.31 -9.08 19.50
C PHE A 603 -4.22 -8.11 18.75
N GLY A 604 -4.71 -8.55 17.60
CA GLY A 604 -5.69 -7.84 16.80
C GLY A 604 -6.79 -8.80 16.35
N LEU A 605 -8.03 -8.33 16.37
CA LEU A 605 -9.17 -9.05 15.83
C LEU A 605 -10.08 -8.04 15.13
N ALA A 606 -10.59 -8.41 13.96
CA ALA A 606 -11.63 -7.65 13.26
C ALA A 606 -12.69 -8.59 12.71
N SER A 607 -13.94 -8.19 12.86
CA SER A 607 -15.08 -8.78 12.17
C SER A 607 -15.69 -7.69 11.28
N VAL A 608 -15.86 -8.00 10.00
CA VAL A 608 -16.34 -7.05 8.99
C VAL A 608 -17.45 -7.72 8.18
N ASP A 609 -18.64 -7.16 8.24
CA ASP A 609 -19.72 -7.50 7.30
C ASP A 609 -19.79 -6.41 6.22
N ALA A 610 -19.70 -6.82 4.97
CA ALA A 610 -19.73 -5.91 3.82
C ALA A 610 -20.62 -6.45 2.73
N THR A 611 -21.71 -5.74 2.47
CA THR A 611 -22.74 -6.14 1.51
C THR A 611 -22.83 -5.14 0.35
N LYS A 612 -23.14 -5.65 -0.85
CA LYS A 612 -23.42 -4.79 -2.01
C LYS A 612 -24.90 -4.39 -2.00
N SER A 613 -25.17 -3.10 -2.13
CA SER A 613 -26.53 -2.56 -2.06
C SER A 613 -27.47 -2.94 -3.20
N LYS A 614 -26.92 -3.33 -4.37
CA LYS A 614 -27.70 -3.86 -5.48
C LYS A 614 -27.01 -5.01 -6.17
N GLY A 615 -27.77 -6.08 -6.44
CA GLY A 615 -27.33 -7.25 -7.18
C GLY A 615 -26.87 -8.39 -6.31
N SER A 616 -27.36 -8.49 -5.09
CA SER A 616 -27.17 -9.58 -4.12
C SER A 616 -25.74 -10.12 -4.05
N GLY A 617 -25.15 -10.03 -2.89
CA GLY A 617 -23.97 -10.80 -2.56
C GLY A 617 -22.94 -10.07 -1.76
N ALA A 618 -22.17 -10.84 -1.05
CA ALA A 618 -21.02 -10.41 -0.27
C ALA A 618 -20.03 -9.63 -1.17
N ALA A 619 -19.35 -8.69 -0.57
CA ALA A 619 -18.28 -7.98 -1.26
C ALA A 619 -17.09 -8.91 -1.46
N LYS A 620 -16.29 -8.63 -2.49
CA LYS A 620 -15.16 -9.49 -2.86
C LYS A 620 -13.93 -9.23 -1.98
N GLU A 621 -13.17 -10.29 -1.70
CA GLU A 621 -11.91 -10.25 -0.93
C GLU A 621 -12.09 -9.66 0.50
N ILE A 622 -13.24 -9.87 1.11
CA ILE A 622 -13.53 -9.41 2.47
C ILE A 622 -13.82 -10.63 3.33
N PRO A 623 -12.86 -11.10 4.12
CA PRO A 623 -13.08 -12.14 5.12
C PRO A 623 -13.93 -11.56 6.28
N GLU A 624 -14.93 -12.32 6.74
CA GLU A 624 -15.80 -11.88 7.85
C GLU A 624 -15.04 -11.79 9.16
N LEU A 625 -14.04 -12.63 9.37
CA LEU A 625 -13.22 -12.64 10.57
C LEU A 625 -11.73 -12.70 10.23
N THR A 626 -10.97 -11.83 10.86
CA THR A 626 -9.50 -11.90 10.86
C THR A 626 -8.98 -11.72 12.26
N TYR A 627 -7.94 -12.46 12.64
CA TYR A 627 -7.20 -12.15 13.86
C TYR A 627 -5.71 -12.41 13.69
N SER A 628 -4.93 -11.70 14.49
CA SER A 628 -3.49 -11.83 14.57
C SER A 628 -3.02 -11.81 16.02
N LEU A 629 -1.99 -12.59 16.31
CA LEU A 629 -1.33 -12.64 17.59
C LEU A 629 0.19 -12.64 17.36
N TRP A 630 0.90 -11.80 18.11
CA TRP A 630 2.35 -11.87 18.24
C TRP A 630 2.69 -11.82 19.73
N TYR A 631 3.30 -12.88 20.23
CA TYR A 631 3.72 -12.99 21.62
C TYR A 631 5.24 -13.08 21.67
N THR A 632 5.87 -12.27 22.53
CA THR A 632 7.32 -12.28 22.75
C THR A 632 7.62 -12.58 24.20
N HIS A 633 8.53 -13.52 24.41
CA HIS A 633 9.10 -13.87 25.71
C HIS A 633 10.59 -13.56 25.76
N GLN A 634 11.00 -12.65 26.66
CA GLN A 634 12.39 -12.38 26.97
C GLN A 634 12.89 -13.41 27.97
N ALA A 635 13.60 -14.42 27.50
CA ALA A 635 14.06 -15.53 28.35
C ALA A 635 15.28 -15.16 29.19
N THR A 636 16.16 -14.32 28.64
CA THR A 636 17.32 -13.71 29.30
C THR A 636 17.60 -12.34 28.66
N ASP A 637 18.49 -11.54 29.25
CA ASP A 637 18.88 -10.23 28.69
C ASP A 637 19.42 -10.37 27.24
N MET A 638 19.94 -11.53 26.87
CA MET A 638 20.53 -11.80 25.55
C MET A 638 19.60 -12.54 24.60
N PHE A 639 18.50 -13.12 25.07
CA PHE A 639 17.71 -14.05 24.25
C PHE A 639 16.21 -13.84 24.44
N ALA A 640 15.53 -13.57 23.33
CA ALA A 640 14.08 -13.54 23.25
C ALA A 640 13.54 -14.53 22.18
N ILE A 641 12.35 -15.05 22.42
CA ILE A 641 11.61 -15.89 21.49
C ILE A 641 10.22 -15.30 21.28
N SER A 642 9.79 -15.29 20.02
CA SER A 642 8.46 -14.81 19.67
C SER A 642 7.69 -15.85 18.86
N PHE A 643 6.36 -15.84 19.02
CA PHE A 643 5.42 -16.67 18.26
C PHE A 643 4.35 -15.80 17.66
N GLY A 644 4.13 -15.96 16.37
CA GLY A 644 3.11 -15.29 15.58
C GLY A 644 2.03 -16.27 15.13
N ALA A 645 0.79 -15.81 15.07
CA ALA A 645 -0.32 -16.52 14.44
C ALA A 645 -1.22 -15.51 13.75
N THR A 646 -1.64 -15.83 12.52
CA THR A 646 -2.62 -15.05 11.78
C THR A 646 -3.68 -15.98 11.22
N TYR A 647 -4.93 -15.54 11.27
CA TYR A 647 -6.08 -16.22 10.70
C TYR A 647 -6.83 -15.26 9.78
N GLN A 648 -7.25 -15.77 8.66
CA GLN A 648 -8.17 -15.12 7.73
C GLN A 648 -9.26 -16.11 7.36
N ASP A 649 -10.52 -15.68 7.51
CA ASP A 649 -11.70 -16.45 7.12
C ASP A 649 -11.80 -16.55 5.60
N GLU A 650 -12.66 -17.46 5.11
CA GLU A 650 -12.92 -17.58 3.68
C GLU A 650 -13.50 -16.28 3.13
N SER A 651 -13.26 -16.02 1.84
CA SER A 651 -13.80 -14.85 1.18
C SER A 651 -14.09 -15.09 -0.30
N TYR A 652 -15.12 -14.41 -0.83
CA TYR A 652 -15.45 -14.50 -2.25
C TYR A 652 -14.44 -13.77 -3.14
N ILE A 653 -14.07 -14.40 -4.25
CA ILE A 653 -13.18 -13.77 -5.22
C ILE A 653 -13.91 -12.68 -6.02
N ASN A 654 -15.10 -12.96 -6.56
CA ASN A 654 -15.84 -12.01 -7.38
C ASN A 654 -17.29 -11.78 -6.93
N ALA A 655 -18.02 -12.82 -6.62
CA ALA A 655 -19.44 -12.78 -6.29
C ALA A 655 -19.82 -13.92 -5.34
N GLU A 656 -20.88 -13.74 -4.59
CA GLU A 656 -21.37 -14.66 -3.55
C GLU A 656 -21.55 -16.11 -4.01
N SER A 657 -21.82 -16.40 -5.24
CA SER A 657 -21.93 -17.77 -5.77
C SER A 657 -20.69 -18.21 -6.56
N GLY A 658 -19.67 -17.38 -6.59
CA GLY A 658 -18.43 -17.59 -7.33
C GLY A 658 -17.39 -18.40 -6.54
N PRO A 659 -16.18 -18.45 -7.06
CA PRO A 659 -15.05 -19.07 -6.35
C PRO A 659 -14.73 -18.38 -5.03
N LEU A 660 -14.25 -19.18 -4.08
CA LEU A 660 -13.83 -18.79 -2.74
C LEU A 660 -12.31 -18.90 -2.58
N LEU A 661 -11.75 -17.98 -1.84
CA LEU A 661 -10.47 -18.15 -1.17
C LEU A 661 -10.76 -18.89 0.14
N PRO A 662 -10.17 -20.08 0.37
CA PRO A 662 -10.34 -20.80 1.62
C PRO A 662 -9.79 -20.04 2.82
N ASP A 663 -10.33 -20.30 4.02
CA ASP A 663 -9.76 -19.86 5.27
C ASP A 663 -8.37 -20.46 5.49
N TYR A 664 -7.55 -19.79 6.28
CA TYR A 664 -6.23 -20.30 6.64
C TYR A 664 -5.75 -19.78 7.99
N THR A 665 -4.87 -20.56 8.62
CA THR A 665 -4.08 -20.13 9.78
C THR A 665 -2.60 -20.26 9.46
N ARG A 666 -1.87 -19.16 9.50
CA ARG A 666 -0.40 -19.16 9.36
C ARG A 666 0.25 -18.95 10.73
N LEU A 667 1.27 -19.75 11.02
CA LEU A 667 2.09 -19.64 12.23
C LEU A 667 3.48 -19.11 11.86
N ASP A 668 4.01 -18.19 12.65
CA ASP A 668 5.34 -17.63 12.52
C ASP A 668 6.12 -17.77 13.85
N MET A 669 7.44 -17.77 13.78
CA MET A 669 8.31 -17.77 14.95
C MET A 669 9.50 -16.84 14.71
N ALA A 670 9.97 -16.18 15.76
CA ALA A 670 11.23 -15.44 15.71
C ALA A 670 12.08 -15.72 16.95
N MET A 671 13.40 -15.69 16.76
CA MET A 671 14.39 -15.71 17.83
C MET A 671 15.27 -14.48 17.69
N THR A 672 15.44 -13.72 18.78
CA THR A 672 16.32 -12.55 18.84
C THR A 672 17.45 -12.87 19.81
N ILE A 673 18.68 -12.64 19.36
CA ILE A 673 19.90 -12.83 20.14
C ILE A 673 20.64 -11.48 20.16
N THR A 674 20.94 -10.96 21.32
CA THR A 674 21.63 -9.68 21.54
C THR A 674 22.99 -9.94 22.22
N PRO A 675 24.05 -10.28 21.45
CA PRO A 675 25.36 -10.63 22.01
C PRO A 675 26.04 -9.45 22.68
N SER A 676 25.73 -8.23 22.27
CA SER A 676 26.16 -6.96 22.86
C SER A 676 25.08 -5.89 22.66
N GLU A 677 25.20 -4.76 23.32
CA GLU A 677 24.30 -3.61 23.16
C GLU A 677 24.22 -3.08 21.70
N ASN A 678 25.24 -3.34 20.91
CA ASN A 678 25.36 -2.88 19.54
C ASN A 678 25.07 -3.94 18.47
N ASP A 679 24.90 -5.20 18.86
CA ASP A 679 24.81 -6.33 17.93
C ASP A 679 23.50 -7.10 18.17
N VAL A 680 22.68 -7.25 17.15
CA VAL A 680 21.44 -8.03 17.21
C VAL A 680 21.39 -9.03 16.05
N VAL A 681 21.20 -10.31 16.36
CA VAL A 681 20.91 -11.36 15.38
C VAL A 681 19.46 -11.77 15.53
N ARG A 682 18.74 -11.84 14.43
CA ARG A 682 17.34 -12.33 14.39
C ARG A 682 17.23 -13.51 13.45
N ILE A 683 16.45 -14.49 13.86
CA ILE A 683 16.10 -15.66 13.04
C ILE A 683 14.58 -15.68 12.99
N ASN A 684 14.00 -15.34 11.85
CA ASN A 684 12.57 -15.39 11.61
C ASN A 684 12.23 -16.64 10.81
N ILE A 685 11.23 -17.39 11.25
CA ILE A 685 10.67 -18.55 10.55
C ILE A 685 9.23 -18.18 10.23
N GLU A 686 8.99 -17.88 8.98
CA GLU A 686 7.68 -17.51 8.45
C GLU A 686 6.97 -18.76 7.96
N ASN A 687 5.65 -18.83 8.15
CA ASN A 687 4.85 -20.00 7.81
C ASN A 687 5.46 -21.30 8.39
N LEU A 688 5.60 -21.35 9.71
CA LEU A 688 6.25 -22.44 10.45
C LEU A 688 5.68 -23.83 10.12
N GLY A 689 4.39 -23.90 9.82
CA GLY A 689 3.68 -25.14 9.47
C GLY A 689 3.77 -25.50 8.00
N ASP A 690 4.41 -24.70 7.15
CA ASP A 690 4.42 -24.85 5.69
C ASP A 690 2.99 -24.98 5.11
N GLU A 691 2.06 -24.21 5.66
CA GLU A 691 0.66 -24.22 5.23
C GLU A 691 0.53 -23.70 3.79
N THR A 692 -0.25 -24.39 2.97
CA THR A 692 -0.63 -23.89 1.64
C THR A 692 -1.86 -23.01 1.79
N TYR A 693 -1.73 -21.71 1.48
CA TYR A 693 -2.80 -20.75 1.66
C TYR A 693 -2.90 -19.77 0.47
N TYR A 694 -4.04 -19.11 0.35
CA TYR A 694 -4.37 -18.22 -0.75
C TYR A 694 -4.86 -16.87 -0.21
N PRO A 695 -3.95 -15.92 0.04
CA PRO A 695 -4.29 -14.71 0.80
C PRO A 695 -5.19 -13.73 0.06
N HIS A 696 -5.15 -13.71 -1.25
CA HIS A 696 -5.88 -12.77 -2.10
C HIS A 696 -5.92 -13.23 -3.56
N SER A 697 -6.76 -12.56 -4.37
CA SER A 697 -6.84 -12.79 -5.80
C SER A 697 -7.12 -11.49 -6.56
N HIS A 698 -6.85 -11.46 -7.86
CA HIS A 698 -7.33 -10.37 -8.72
C HIS A 698 -8.66 -10.73 -9.39
N SER A 699 -8.79 -11.97 -9.82
CA SER A 699 -9.97 -12.56 -10.45
C SER A 699 -10.00 -14.07 -10.22
N ASP A 700 -11.04 -14.75 -10.70
CA ASP A 700 -11.24 -16.21 -10.55
C ASP A 700 -10.04 -17.04 -10.99
N HIS A 701 -9.27 -16.56 -11.98
CA HIS A 701 -8.14 -17.29 -12.53
C HIS A 701 -6.77 -16.66 -12.20
N GLN A 702 -6.72 -15.82 -11.15
CA GLN A 702 -5.52 -15.10 -10.76
C GLN A 702 -5.41 -15.10 -9.22
N VAL A 703 -5.37 -16.28 -8.65
CA VAL A 703 -5.27 -16.48 -7.19
C VAL A 703 -3.81 -16.55 -6.77
N SER A 704 -3.39 -15.69 -5.87
CA SER A 704 -2.03 -15.72 -5.31
C SER A 704 -1.84 -16.93 -4.42
N VAL A 705 -0.71 -17.62 -4.58
CA VAL A 705 -0.26 -18.67 -3.67
C VAL A 705 0.58 -18.02 -2.59
N GLY A 706 0.19 -18.22 -1.33
CA GLY A 706 0.93 -17.73 -0.17
C GLY A 706 2.34 -18.31 -0.08
N GLU A 707 3.25 -17.58 0.51
CA GLU A 707 4.64 -18.02 0.65
C GLU A 707 4.73 -19.28 1.52
N SER A 708 5.47 -20.29 1.03
CA SER A 708 5.82 -21.49 1.80
C SER A 708 6.74 -21.14 2.97
N GLN A 709 7.13 -22.13 3.79
CA GLN A 709 8.02 -21.90 4.92
C GLN A 709 9.31 -21.18 4.48
N ASN A 710 9.61 -20.06 5.13
CA ASN A 710 10.81 -19.27 4.91
C ASN A 710 11.60 -19.13 6.21
N VAL A 711 12.91 -19.29 6.13
CA VAL A 711 13.83 -18.99 7.24
C VAL A 711 14.70 -17.82 6.84
N ARG A 712 14.60 -16.73 7.59
CA ARG A 712 15.40 -15.54 7.39
C ARG A 712 16.33 -15.32 8.58
N VAL A 713 17.60 -15.08 8.31
CA VAL A 713 18.59 -14.65 9.29
C VAL A 713 18.99 -13.21 9.00
N SER A 714 18.85 -12.33 9.97
CA SER A 714 19.30 -10.94 9.86
C SER A 714 20.24 -10.55 10.99
N TYR A 715 21.14 -9.62 10.68
CA TYR A 715 22.09 -9.06 11.62
C TYR A 715 22.03 -7.54 11.54
N SER A 716 21.90 -6.91 12.70
CA SER A 716 21.93 -5.47 12.87
C SER A 716 23.14 -5.10 13.74
N LYS A 717 23.88 -4.08 13.32
CA LYS A 717 24.99 -3.50 14.09
C LYS A 717 24.83 -1.99 14.16
N ARG A 718 24.98 -1.46 15.39
CA ARG A 718 25.12 -0.02 15.66
C ARG A 718 26.59 0.32 15.92
N PHE A 719 27.03 1.52 15.50
CA PHE A 719 28.41 1.99 15.65
C PHE A 719 28.45 3.30 16.44
#